data_f13a4e0df7e142ce0ef610a767775ca2
#
_entry.id   f13a4e0df7e142ce0ef610a767775ca2
#
_cell.length_a   1.000
_cell.length_b   1.000
_cell.length_c   1.000
_cell.angle_alpha   90.00
_cell.angle_beta   90.00
_cell.angle_gamma   90.00
#
_symmetry.space_group_name_H-M   'P 1'
#
loop_
_entity.id
_entity.type
_entity.pdbx_description
1 polymer ?
#
loop_
_entity_poly.entity_id
_entity_poly.type
_entity_poly.pdbx_seq_one_letter_code
_entity_poly.pdbx_strand_id
1 'polypeptide(L)'
;RRMLIVCPASLMCQWQNEMQSKFNDRFAIMDRRELRRIAQSKRGANPWEAHDKIICSLDFIKNRRYLKILQETSWDAVIFDEAHRLRRDAKRATLAYEAAQVIAGRTRALLLLTATPFRGVLEELYYLIALLDPNILGPFQSYYHDYCIDNADLSTLRGKIAPVLIRRTKQEVGGFTRRCARTVRFELYPDERELYDATTQYVAEEFNRAMQSENRAVGFVMTIFQKLLDSSTHALGCALERRMRRLRELADKVELSQRLDRGASIDEPDLIDCAEEVDDLVCMTSRSTVAEMRKEADTLERLVGLSKAIAVNKKAEKLADLIRSLKRKGFKKFLIFTQFRTTQDYLAEFLKGYDIEVFHGSLGRDDKERAIARFKDEAQMLISTEAGGEGRNMQFCNILINYDLPWSPLKIEQRIGRLHRFGQADDVYIYNFSTKDTVAERVLEILARKLQLFEESIGAPDVLLGQIEDELKLGSLFMEMAAGLRSTVAVDDEVERRLELARRGYEKISELTVADRIDFNYDEYYRVTLKERKFSNRRIENFVNRLMDSDGGAARYLTVDRDGLYRVACEGEGGETVWRPGTFDSVTALDREQLEFLAFGHPVIDRLVAHCQDRAFGGFTGIQSVRHPVPFTGMAFYYLVTFTSVARTREIIPVAVVPDAGLSAADIEAVEAELCGQECAGRHACVGAGAVEALARRGYCFAEARARVSERIKARKTALSEGLDVNIDPEIEKIRESYDRRIAELAEKLELLEAQFKWYGRNLKSTITRTKNLIEKAKNDRDSLLLKYKGFLGIGHEIELLCAGLLVSNQE
;
A
#
# COMPACT_ATOMS: atom_id res chain seq x y z
N ARG A 1 -11.52 -10.45 14.23
CA ARG A 1 -11.56 -9.06 13.74
C ARG A 1 -11.54 -9.09 12.23
N ARG A 2 -12.52 -8.44 11.60
CA ARG A 2 -12.68 -8.45 10.14
C ARG A 2 -11.88 -7.32 9.51
N MET A 3 -10.96 -7.67 8.60
CA MET A 3 -10.08 -6.70 7.94
C MET A 3 -10.17 -6.83 6.43
N LEU A 4 -10.19 -5.70 5.74
CA LEU A 4 -10.16 -5.65 4.28
C LEU A 4 -8.99 -4.78 3.82
N ILE A 5 -8.15 -5.30 2.95
CA ILE A 5 -7.11 -4.56 2.26
C ILE A 5 -7.51 -4.43 0.80
N VAL A 6 -7.60 -3.21 0.32
CA VAL A 6 -7.91 -2.86 -1.07
C VAL A 6 -6.68 -2.24 -1.69
N CYS A 7 -6.11 -2.87 -2.70
CA CYS A 7 -4.87 -2.43 -3.32
C CYS A 7 -4.94 -2.61 -4.86
N PRO A 8 -3.96 -2.13 -5.63
CA PRO A 8 -3.80 -2.52 -7.03
C PRO A 8 -3.68 -4.03 -7.19
N ALA A 9 -4.20 -4.56 -8.29
CA ALA A 9 -4.20 -6.01 -8.54
C ALA A 9 -2.78 -6.62 -8.51
N SER A 10 -1.79 -5.88 -8.96
CA SER A 10 -0.36 -6.25 -8.96
C SER A 10 0.22 -6.40 -7.55
N LEU A 11 -0.35 -5.71 -6.55
CA LEU A 11 0.15 -5.68 -5.17
C LEU A 11 -0.50 -6.70 -4.24
N MET A 12 -1.57 -7.37 -4.64
CA MET A 12 -2.33 -8.28 -3.75
C MET A 12 -1.45 -9.38 -3.14
N CYS A 13 -0.59 -10.00 -3.96
CA CYS A 13 0.32 -11.05 -3.48
C CYS A 13 1.40 -10.50 -2.56
N GLN A 14 1.93 -9.31 -2.86
CA GLN A 14 2.90 -8.65 -2.01
C GLN A 14 2.30 -8.35 -0.64
N TRP A 15 1.09 -7.77 -0.60
CA TRP A 15 0.37 -7.54 0.65
C TRP A 15 0.18 -8.83 1.44
N GLN A 16 -0.24 -9.92 0.78
CA GLN A 16 -0.43 -11.22 1.42
C GLN A 16 0.88 -11.73 2.03
N ASN A 17 1.98 -11.69 1.26
CA ASN A 17 3.28 -12.16 1.71
C ASN A 17 3.84 -11.29 2.84
N GLU A 18 3.69 -9.97 2.77
CA GLU A 18 4.15 -9.07 3.82
C GLU A 18 3.32 -9.20 5.10
N MET A 19 2.01 -9.34 5.00
CA MET A 19 1.16 -9.61 6.17
C MET A 19 1.52 -10.95 6.83
N GLN A 20 1.77 -11.97 6.03
CA GLN A 20 2.20 -13.27 6.55
C GLN A 20 3.61 -13.21 7.19
N SER A 21 4.59 -12.61 6.49
CA SER A 21 5.99 -12.63 6.94
C SER A 21 6.28 -11.65 8.08
N LYS A 22 5.67 -10.46 8.04
CA LYS A 22 5.94 -9.39 9.02
C LYS A 22 5.01 -9.40 10.22
N PHE A 23 3.74 -9.78 10.01
CA PHE A 23 2.70 -9.73 11.04
C PHE A 23 2.18 -11.11 11.44
N ASN A 24 2.63 -12.17 10.76
CA ASN A 24 2.13 -13.54 10.91
C ASN A 24 0.59 -13.62 10.73
N ASP A 25 0.06 -12.81 9.86
CA ASP A 25 -1.37 -12.68 9.60
C ASP A 25 -1.70 -13.19 8.21
N ARG A 26 -2.58 -14.19 8.13
CA ARG A 26 -3.02 -14.79 6.87
C ARG A 26 -4.23 -14.08 6.32
N PHE A 27 -4.11 -13.54 5.11
CA PHE A 27 -5.19 -12.92 4.37
C PHE A 27 -5.57 -13.77 3.16
N ALA A 28 -6.86 -13.93 2.93
CA ALA A 28 -7.38 -14.56 1.72
C ALA A 28 -7.45 -13.53 0.58
N ILE A 29 -6.98 -13.89 -0.62
CA ILE A 29 -7.16 -13.06 -1.79
C ILE A 29 -8.55 -13.33 -2.37
N MET A 30 -9.40 -12.31 -2.40
CA MET A 30 -10.73 -12.36 -2.99
C MET A 30 -10.68 -11.87 -4.44
N ASP A 31 -10.74 -12.79 -5.37
CA ASP A 31 -10.85 -12.54 -6.79
C ASP A 31 -12.14 -13.18 -7.37
N ARG A 32 -12.30 -13.09 -8.69
CA ARG A 32 -13.47 -13.68 -9.35
C ARG A 32 -13.55 -15.21 -9.20
N ARG A 33 -12.41 -15.89 -9.09
CA ARG A 33 -12.34 -17.35 -8.94
C ARG A 33 -12.75 -17.76 -7.55
N GLU A 34 -12.17 -17.13 -6.53
CA GLU A 34 -12.46 -17.40 -5.13
C GLU A 34 -13.91 -17.08 -4.78
N LEU A 35 -14.43 -15.93 -5.27
CA LEU A 35 -15.82 -15.58 -5.06
C LEU A 35 -16.78 -16.61 -5.67
N ARG A 36 -16.48 -17.13 -6.87
CA ARG A 36 -17.27 -18.21 -7.49
C ARG A 36 -17.17 -19.50 -6.70
N ARG A 37 -15.98 -19.86 -6.22
CA ARG A 37 -15.75 -21.07 -5.41
C ARG A 37 -16.60 -21.05 -4.14
N ILE A 38 -16.58 -19.92 -3.41
CA ILE A 38 -17.36 -19.74 -2.18
C ILE A 38 -18.87 -19.77 -2.48
N ALA A 39 -19.32 -19.08 -3.52
CA ALA A 39 -20.74 -19.04 -3.90
C ALA A 39 -21.28 -20.42 -4.30
N GLN A 40 -20.43 -21.29 -4.84
CA GLN A 40 -20.80 -22.68 -5.16
C GLN A 40 -20.85 -23.58 -3.92
N SER A 41 -19.93 -23.38 -2.98
CA SER A 41 -19.83 -24.21 -1.77
C SER A 41 -20.87 -23.85 -0.70
N LYS A 42 -21.27 -22.58 -0.61
CA LYS A 42 -22.22 -22.06 0.39
C LYS A 42 -23.35 -21.29 -0.30
N ARG A 43 -24.37 -22.02 -0.81
CA ARG A 43 -25.53 -21.39 -1.47
C ARG A 43 -26.26 -20.45 -0.50
N GLY A 44 -26.39 -19.17 -0.86
CA GLY A 44 -27.16 -18.17 -0.11
C GLY A 44 -26.39 -17.41 0.96
N ALA A 45 -25.15 -17.77 1.30
CA ALA A 45 -24.31 -17.00 2.22
C ALA A 45 -23.57 -15.86 1.48
N ASN A 46 -23.34 -14.75 2.19
CA ASN A 46 -22.51 -13.67 1.64
C ASN A 46 -21.05 -14.14 1.50
N PRO A 47 -20.48 -14.19 0.29
CA PRO A 47 -19.11 -14.68 0.08
C PRO A 47 -18.05 -13.86 0.81
N TRP A 48 -18.32 -12.57 1.09
CA TRP A 48 -17.41 -11.71 1.81
C TRP A 48 -17.31 -12.03 3.30
N GLU A 49 -18.22 -12.85 3.82
CA GLU A 49 -18.21 -13.35 5.20
C GLU A 49 -17.48 -14.68 5.37
N ALA A 50 -17.00 -15.27 4.28
CA ALA A 50 -16.30 -16.54 4.33
C ALA A 50 -14.91 -16.47 4.99
N HIS A 51 -14.29 -15.28 4.95
CA HIS A 51 -12.98 -15.02 5.55
C HIS A 51 -13.02 -13.73 6.38
N ASP A 52 -12.34 -13.73 7.52
CA ASP A 52 -12.22 -12.54 8.37
C ASP A 52 -11.22 -11.52 7.85
N LYS A 53 -10.19 -11.97 7.12
CA LYS A 53 -9.11 -11.14 6.60
C LYS A 53 -8.99 -11.32 5.09
N ILE A 54 -9.27 -10.26 4.35
CA ILE A 54 -9.42 -10.29 2.90
C ILE A 54 -8.53 -9.24 2.25
N ILE A 55 -7.89 -9.61 1.14
CA ILE A 55 -7.23 -8.70 0.20
C ILE A 55 -7.99 -8.76 -1.12
N CYS A 56 -8.31 -7.62 -1.69
CA CYS A 56 -8.93 -7.55 -3.02
C CYS A 56 -8.40 -6.37 -3.83
N SER A 57 -8.63 -6.40 -5.14
CA SER A 57 -8.22 -5.27 -5.98
C SER A 57 -9.28 -4.17 -6.03
N LEU A 58 -8.80 -2.91 -6.16
CA LEU A 58 -9.67 -1.76 -6.38
C LEU A 58 -10.54 -1.95 -7.64
N ASP A 59 -9.97 -2.51 -8.71
CA ASP A 59 -10.67 -2.80 -9.95
C ASP A 59 -11.79 -3.83 -9.80
N PHE A 60 -11.63 -4.74 -8.86
CA PHE A 60 -12.63 -5.74 -8.55
C PHE A 60 -13.82 -5.14 -7.79
N ILE A 61 -13.58 -4.33 -6.76
CA ILE A 61 -14.65 -3.77 -5.92
C ILE A 61 -15.42 -2.64 -6.59
N LYS A 62 -14.84 -1.90 -7.55
CA LYS A 62 -15.56 -0.84 -8.28
C LYS A 62 -16.66 -1.40 -9.19
N ASN A 63 -16.70 -2.71 -9.42
CA ASN A 63 -17.79 -3.34 -10.16
C ASN A 63 -19.05 -3.37 -9.29
N ARG A 64 -20.11 -2.71 -9.75
CA ARG A 64 -21.39 -2.55 -9.02
C ARG A 64 -21.99 -3.86 -8.52
N ARG A 65 -21.79 -4.97 -9.23
CA ARG A 65 -22.30 -6.29 -8.83
C ARG A 65 -21.63 -6.79 -7.56
N TYR A 66 -20.32 -6.63 -7.44
CA TYR A 66 -19.56 -7.07 -6.27
C TYR A 66 -19.69 -6.10 -5.11
N LEU A 67 -19.73 -4.80 -5.40
CA LEU A 67 -19.94 -3.76 -4.41
C LEU A 67 -21.29 -3.90 -3.69
N LYS A 68 -22.37 -4.27 -4.40
CA LYS A 68 -23.69 -4.49 -3.82
C LYS A 68 -23.69 -5.56 -2.74
N ILE A 69 -22.92 -6.63 -2.91
CA ILE A 69 -22.80 -7.72 -1.93
C ILE A 69 -21.86 -7.29 -0.80
N LEU A 70 -20.78 -6.58 -1.12
CA LEU A 70 -19.79 -6.10 -0.16
C LEU A 70 -20.37 -5.08 0.84
N GLN A 71 -21.30 -4.23 0.40
CA GLN A 71 -21.94 -3.22 1.24
C GLN A 71 -22.80 -3.80 2.38
N GLU A 72 -23.18 -5.09 2.33
CA GLU A 72 -23.89 -5.79 3.40
C GLU A 72 -22.96 -6.22 4.54
N THR A 73 -21.64 -6.15 4.32
CA THR A 73 -20.61 -6.59 5.24
C THR A 73 -20.04 -5.42 6.04
N SER A 74 -19.84 -5.60 7.34
CA SER A 74 -19.17 -4.62 8.20
C SER A 74 -17.73 -5.04 8.48
N TRP A 75 -16.84 -4.03 8.57
CA TRP A 75 -15.41 -4.23 8.76
C TRP A 75 -14.90 -3.54 10.01
N ASP A 76 -14.02 -4.20 10.77
CA ASP A 76 -13.32 -3.58 11.89
C ASP A 76 -12.24 -2.60 11.40
N ALA A 77 -11.54 -2.98 10.32
CA ALA A 77 -10.56 -2.12 9.69
C ALA A 77 -10.53 -2.31 8.17
N VAL A 78 -10.38 -1.22 7.44
CA VAL A 78 -10.14 -1.24 5.99
C VAL A 78 -8.91 -0.40 5.66
N ILE A 79 -8.07 -0.93 4.78
CA ILE A 79 -6.88 -0.26 4.27
C ILE A 79 -7.05 -0.10 2.76
N PHE A 80 -7.00 1.14 2.27
CA PHE A 80 -6.87 1.42 0.84
C PHE A 80 -5.43 1.79 0.52
N ASP A 81 -4.78 0.99 -0.29
CA ASP A 81 -3.46 1.29 -0.84
C ASP A 81 -3.58 2.02 -2.18
N GLU A 82 -2.63 2.88 -2.48
CA GLU A 82 -2.66 3.82 -3.61
C GLU A 82 -3.96 4.65 -3.63
N ALA A 83 -4.30 5.22 -2.47
CA ALA A 83 -5.55 5.95 -2.25
C ALA A 83 -5.72 7.18 -3.16
N HIS A 84 -4.65 7.67 -3.80
CA HIS A 84 -4.73 8.70 -4.84
C HIS A 84 -5.60 8.30 -6.05
N ARG A 85 -5.91 7.00 -6.20
CA ARG A 85 -6.86 6.49 -7.22
C ARG A 85 -8.32 6.73 -6.86
N LEU A 86 -8.63 7.08 -5.61
CA LEU A 86 -9.96 7.41 -5.13
C LEU A 86 -10.30 8.86 -5.46
N ARG A 87 -10.50 9.14 -6.75
CA ARG A 87 -10.67 10.51 -7.23
C ARG A 87 -12.11 10.98 -7.17
N ARG A 88 -12.29 12.21 -6.71
CA ARG A 88 -13.52 12.94 -6.79
C ARG A 88 -13.23 14.44 -6.93
N ASP A 89 -14.00 15.12 -7.75
CA ASP A 89 -14.09 16.55 -7.79
C ASP A 89 -15.54 17.01 -7.45
N ALA A 90 -15.79 18.31 -7.49
CA ALA A 90 -17.10 18.86 -7.19
C ALA A 90 -18.22 18.37 -8.14
N LYS A 91 -17.87 17.93 -9.36
CA LYS A 91 -18.82 17.56 -10.42
C LYS A 91 -18.93 16.04 -10.61
N ARG A 92 -17.84 15.29 -10.42
CA ARG A 92 -17.76 13.86 -10.75
C ARG A 92 -17.04 13.08 -9.68
N ALA A 93 -17.58 11.89 -9.36
CA ALA A 93 -16.89 10.88 -8.57
C ALA A 93 -16.49 9.72 -9.49
N THR A 94 -15.31 9.16 -9.29
CA THR A 94 -14.94 7.90 -9.95
C THR A 94 -15.64 6.73 -9.28
N LEU A 95 -15.86 5.64 -10.02
CA LEU A 95 -16.42 4.40 -9.45
C LEU A 95 -15.59 3.87 -8.28
N ALA A 96 -14.28 4.13 -8.26
CA ALA A 96 -13.39 3.79 -7.16
C ALA A 96 -13.73 4.58 -5.88
N TYR A 97 -13.98 5.88 -6.03
CA TYR A 97 -14.38 6.73 -4.90
C TYR A 97 -15.77 6.34 -4.36
N GLU A 98 -16.74 6.08 -5.24
CA GLU A 98 -18.08 5.62 -4.84
C GLU A 98 -17.98 4.31 -4.05
N ALA A 99 -17.17 3.37 -4.51
CA ALA A 99 -16.94 2.12 -3.80
C ALA A 99 -16.28 2.34 -2.42
N ALA A 100 -15.27 3.19 -2.35
CA ALA A 100 -14.62 3.55 -1.09
C ALA A 100 -15.58 4.22 -0.11
N GLN A 101 -16.45 5.10 -0.58
CA GLN A 101 -17.45 5.77 0.25
C GLN A 101 -18.47 4.79 0.86
N VAL A 102 -18.91 3.81 0.08
CA VAL A 102 -19.82 2.75 0.56
C VAL A 102 -19.15 1.91 1.65
N ILE A 103 -17.89 1.52 1.43
CA ILE A 103 -17.11 0.71 2.37
C ILE A 103 -16.80 1.50 3.64
N ALA A 104 -16.38 2.77 3.51
CA ALA A 104 -16.09 3.65 4.63
C ALA A 104 -17.27 3.78 5.60
N GLY A 105 -18.50 3.88 5.08
CA GLY A 105 -19.73 3.93 5.88
C GLY A 105 -20.03 2.66 6.69
N ARG A 106 -19.32 1.57 6.43
CA ARG A 106 -19.46 0.27 7.12
C ARG A 106 -18.18 -0.17 7.83
N THR A 107 -17.24 0.76 7.98
CA THR A 107 -15.92 0.49 8.54
C THR A 107 -15.73 1.24 9.85
N ARG A 108 -15.18 0.58 10.85
CA ARG A 108 -14.86 1.18 12.15
C ARG A 108 -13.55 1.98 12.10
N ALA A 109 -12.53 1.47 11.42
CA ALA A 109 -11.23 2.13 11.26
C ALA A 109 -10.83 2.12 9.79
N LEU A 110 -10.54 3.30 9.22
CA LEU A 110 -10.16 3.45 7.83
C LEU A 110 -8.74 4.02 7.72
N LEU A 111 -7.89 3.36 6.93
CA LEU A 111 -6.54 3.82 6.59
C LEU A 111 -6.46 4.03 5.08
N LEU A 112 -5.97 5.20 4.69
CA LEU A 112 -5.69 5.55 3.31
C LEU A 112 -4.17 5.70 3.14
N LEU A 113 -3.56 4.80 2.38
CA LEU A 113 -2.12 4.81 2.11
C LEU A 113 -1.87 5.37 0.71
N THR A 114 -1.01 6.36 0.61
CA THR A 114 -0.64 6.94 -0.68
C THR A 114 0.70 7.67 -0.59
N ALA A 115 1.49 7.58 -1.66
CA ALA A 115 2.67 8.43 -1.83
C ALA A 115 2.28 9.89 -2.16
N THR A 116 1.11 10.07 -2.80
CA THR A 116 0.63 11.36 -3.31
C THR A 116 -0.79 11.61 -2.82
N PRO A 117 -1.00 12.26 -1.65
CA PRO A 117 -2.34 12.43 -1.08
C PRO A 117 -3.26 13.29 -1.96
N PHE A 118 -2.71 14.21 -2.71
CA PHE A 118 -3.40 15.03 -3.72
C PHE A 118 -2.38 15.60 -4.71
N ARG A 119 -2.84 16.07 -5.87
CA ARG A 119 -2.02 16.47 -7.01
C ARG A 119 -1.94 17.99 -7.16
N GLY A 120 -1.77 18.70 -6.06
CA GLY A 120 -1.75 20.16 -6.05
C GLY A 120 -3.12 20.81 -6.04
N VAL A 121 -4.20 20.05 -6.18
CA VAL A 121 -5.57 20.55 -6.13
C VAL A 121 -6.16 20.20 -4.76
N LEU A 122 -6.32 21.19 -3.90
CA LEU A 122 -6.82 21.02 -2.54
C LEU A 122 -8.23 20.39 -2.47
N GLU A 123 -9.02 20.49 -3.53
CA GLU A 123 -10.31 19.80 -3.65
C GLU A 123 -10.18 18.27 -3.51
N GLU A 124 -9.13 17.67 -4.09
CA GLU A 124 -8.91 16.22 -3.98
C GLU A 124 -8.64 15.82 -2.53
N LEU A 125 -7.85 16.62 -1.81
CA LEU A 125 -7.58 16.39 -0.39
C LEU A 125 -8.87 16.41 0.44
N TYR A 126 -9.77 17.37 0.15
CA TYR A 126 -11.07 17.44 0.83
C TYR A 126 -11.81 16.11 0.76
N TYR A 127 -11.92 15.55 -0.43
CA TYR A 127 -12.68 14.32 -0.61
C TYR A 127 -12.01 13.10 0.00
N LEU A 128 -10.68 13.02 0.03
CA LEU A 128 -9.96 11.95 0.73
C LEU A 128 -10.16 12.04 2.25
N ILE A 129 -10.04 13.23 2.83
CA ILE A 129 -10.29 13.44 4.27
C ILE A 129 -11.77 13.18 4.61
N ALA A 130 -12.70 13.56 3.74
CA ALA A 130 -14.13 13.30 3.92
C ALA A 130 -14.51 11.80 3.91
N LEU A 131 -13.67 10.93 3.32
CA LEU A 131 -13.83 9.48 3.46
C LEU A 131 -13.50 9.01 4.88
N LEU A 132 -12.53 9.63 5.55
CA LEU A 132 -12.15 9.33 6.94
C LEU A 132 -13.23 9.84 7.89
N ASP A 133 -13.49 11.13 7.84
CA ASP A 133 -14.57 11.79 8.58
C ASP A 133 -15.01 13.07 7.83
N PRO A 134 -16.27 13.15 7.38
CA PRO A 134 -16.77 14.31 6.65
C PRO A 134 -16.86 15.60 7.50
N ASN A 135 -16.71 15.51 8.83
CA ASN A 135 -16.79 16.65 9.71
C ASN A 135 -15.46 17.38 9.93
N ILE A 136 -14.31 16.75 9.65
CA ILE A 136 -12.98 17.33 9.88
C ILE A 136 -12.80 18.66 9.13
N LEU A 137 -13.20 18.68 7.86
CA LEU A 137 -13.04 19.87 7.00
C LEU A 137 -14.31 20.70 6.84
N GLY A 138 -15.45 20.24 7.38
CA GLY A 138 -16.73 20.92 7.25
C GLY A 138 -17.33 20.84 5.84
N PRO A 139 -18.30 21.70 5.49
CA PRO A 139 -18.93 21.72 4.18
C PRO A 139 -17.95 22.07 3.06
N PHE A 140 -18.08 21.41 1.90
CA PHE A 140 -17.19 21.64 0.74
C PHE A 140 -17.15 23.11 0.29
N GLN A 141 -18.28 23.81 0.29
CA GLN A 141 -18.31 25.21 -0.15
C GLN A 141 -17.48 26.12 0.75
N SER A 142 -17.56 25.95 2.09
CA SER A 142 -16.73 26.71 3.02
C SER A 142 -15.25 26.36 2.83
N TYR A 143 -14.94 25.05 2.75
CA TYR A 143 -13.58 24.59 2.50
C TYR A 143 -13.00 25.18 1.20
N TYR A 144 -13.79 25.17 0.11
CA TYR A 144 -13.36 25.70 -1.17
C TYR A 144 -13.06 27.18 -1.10
N HIS A 145 -13.95 27.94 -0.46
CA HIS A 145 -13.78 29.38 -0.27
C HIS A 145 -12.56 29.69 0.62
N ASP A 146 -12.39 28.95 1.70
CA ASP A 146 -11.37 29.24 2.70
C ASP A 146 -9.95 28.80 2.24
N TYR A 147 -9.84 27.74 1.40
CA TYR A 147 -8.55 27.12 1.11
C TYR A 147 -8.21 26.91 -0.38
N CYS A 148 -9.19 26.90 -1.27
CA CYS A 148 -8.95 26.62 -2.68
C CYS A 148 -8.77 27.89 -3.52
N ILE A 149 -9.05 29.08 -2.97
CA ILE A 149 -8.83 30.35 -3.64
C ILE A 149 -7.40 30.83 -3.40
N ASP A 150 -6.83 31.56 -4.36
CA ASP A 150 -5.44 32.04 -4.27
C ASP A 150 -5.20 32.90 -3.00
N ASN A 151 -4.02 32.71 -2.38
CA ASN A 151 -3.57 33.32 -1.15
C ASN A 151 -4.30 32.92 0.15
N ALA A 152 -4.92 31.73 0.18
CA ALA A 152 -5.52 31.20 1.40
C ALA A 152 -4.45 30.88 2.45
N ASP A 153 -4.76 31.15 3.74
CA ASP A 153 -3.92 30.73 4.86
C ASP A 153 -4.10 29.24 5.12
N LEU A 154 -3.06 28.45 4.80
CA LEU A 154 -3.05 27.01 4.98
C LEU A 154 -2.71 26.56 6.40
N SER A 155 -2.34 27.46 7.31
CA SER A 155 -1.98 27.13 8.68
C SER A 155 -3.15 26.51 9.45
N THR A 156 -4.35 27.08 9.28
CA THR A 156 -5.58 26.58 9.87
C THR A 156 -5.97 25.20 9.31
N LEU A 157 -5.82 25.00 7.99
CA LEU A 157 -6.07 23.72 7.35
C LEU A 157 -5.12 22.65 7.87
N ARG A 158 -3.83 23.00 8.00
CA ARG A 158 -2.80 22.15 8.58
C ARG A 158 -3.19 21.67 9.98
N GLY A 159 -3.63 22.59 10.86
CA GLY A 159 -4.07 22.22 12.20
C GLY A 159 -5.26 21.24 12.21
N LYS A 160 -6.19 21.36 11.24
CA LYS A 160 -7.34 20.46 11.10
C LYS A 160 -6.95 19.05 10.62
N ILE A 161 -5.99 18.93 9.72
CA ILE A 161 -5.61 17.64 9.13
C ILE A 161 -4.50 16.93 9.90
N ALA A 162 -3.70 17.63 10.70
CA ALA A 162 -2.59 17.06 11.47
C ALA A 162 -2.97 15.81 12.30
N PRO A 163 -4.14 15.72 12.96
CA PRO A 163 -4.52 14.52 13.72
C PRO A 163 -4.79 13.29 12.86
N VAL A 164 -5.06 13.45 11.56
CA VAL A 164 -5.49 12.36 10.66
C VAL A 164 -4.54 12.14 9.49
N LEU A 165 -3.50 12.96 9.34
CA LEU A 165 -2.52 12.86 8.26
C LEU A 165 -1.12 12.64 8.84
N ILE A 166 -0.50 11.52 8.49
CA ILE A 166 0.89 11.24 8.84
C ILE A 166 1.70 11.19 7.53
N ARG A 167 2.73 12.01 7.43
CA ARG A 167 3.67 11.99 6.31
C ARG A 167 5.10 11.77 6.82
N ARG A 168 5.85 10.97 6.05
CA ARG A 168 7.29 10.76 6.25
C ARG A 168 7.98 10.83 4.91
N THR A 169 9.05 11.60 4.83
CA THR A 169 9.90 11.67 3.64
C THR A 169 11.07 10.70 3.78
N LYS A 170 11.64 10.26 2.64
CA LYS A 170 12.83 9.41 2.64
C LYS A 170 14.01 10.08 3.37
N GLN A 171 14.09 11.42 3.34
CA GLN A 171 15.12 12.20 4.03
C GLN A 171 14.98 12.15 5.56
N GLU A 172 13.76 12.22 6.07
CA GLU A 172 13.49 12.16 7.51
C GLU A 172 13.71 10.76 8.07
N VAL A 173 13.39 9.72 7.30
CA VAL A 173 13.54 8.33 7.72
C VAL A 173 15.01 7.90 7.72
N GLY A 174 15.84 8.39 6.78
CA GLY A 174 17.24 7.95 6.62
C GLY A 174 17.36 6.49 6.18
N GLY A 175 18.57 5.93 6.25
CA GLY A 175 18.79 4.49 5.96
C GLY A 175 18.68 4.09 4.50
N PHE A 176 18.76 5.06 3.57
CA PHE A 176 18.83 4.80 2.12
C PHE A 176 20.28 4.89 1.64
N THR A 177 20.68 3.96 0.77
CA THR A 177 21.98 3.98 0.10
C THR A 177 22.03 5.03 -1.02
N ARG A 178 23.19 5.26 -1.60
CA ARG A 178 23.35 6.23 -2.69
C ARG A 178 22.77 5.70 -4.00
N ARG A 179 22.31 6.64 -4.82
CA ARG A 179 21.95 6.41 -6.21
C ARG A 179 23.06 6.90 -7.13
N CYS A 180 23.55 6.04 -7.99
CA CYS A 180 24.59 6.35 -8.96
C CYS A 180 24.03 6.17 -10.38
N ALA A 181 23.41 7.23 -10.92
CA ALA A 181 22.87 7.17 -12.27
C ALA A 181 23.93 7.52 -13.33
N ARG A 182 23.95 6.74 -14.40
CA ARG A 182 24.84 6.94 -15.56
C ARG A 182 24.06 6.78 -16.86
N THR A 183 24.32 7.68 -17.79
CA THR A 183 23.78 7.59 -19.15
C THR A 183 24.75 6.90 -20.06
N VAL A 184 24.29 5.83 -20.73
CA VAL A 184 25.04 5.12 -21.77
C VAL A 184 24.61 5.71 -23.11
N ARG A 185 25.41 6.67 -23.61
CA ARG A 185 25.17 7.33 -24.90
C ARG A 185 25.89 6.59 -26.03
N PHE A 186 25.24 6.47 -27.17
CA PHE A 186 25.79 5.86 -28.37
C PHE A 186 25.13 6.45 -29.62
N GLU A 187 25.81 6.30 -30.76
CA GLU A 187 25.33 6.68 -32.09
C GLU A 187 24.79 5.42 -32.78
N LEU A 188 23.75 5.59 -33.59
CA LEU A 188 23.22 4.52 -34.44
C LEU A 188 24.17 4.18 -35.56
N TYR A 189 24.13 2.96 -36.06
CA TYR A 189 24.73 2.61 -37.32
C TYR A 189 24.01 3.35 -38.48
N PRO A 190 24.68 3.55 -39.65
CA PRO A 190 24.06 4.29 -40.75
C PRO A 190 22.73 3.71 -41.23
N ASP A 191 22.59 2.40 -41.27
CA ASP A 191 21.37 1.67 -41.62
C ASP A 191 20.25 1.84 -40.53
N GLU A 192 20.62 1.81 -39.25
CA GLU A 192 19.70 2.11 -38.19
C GLU A 192 19.25 3.57 -38.20
N ARG A 193 20.15 4.50 -38.55
CA ARG A 193 19.81 5.94 -38.68
C ARG A 193 18.82 6.16 -39.82
N GLU A 194 19.04 5.52 -40.97
CA GLU A 194 18.11 5.62 -42.11
C GLU A 194 16.72 5.12 -41.72
N LEU A 195 16.63 3.99 -41.04
CA LEU A 195 15.35 3.48 -40.53
C LEU A 195 14.71 4.45 -39.51
N TYR A 196 15.53 5.01 -38.60
CA TYR A 196 15.07 5.97 -37.59
C TYR A 196 14.45 7.21 -38.22
N ASP A 197 15.15 7.83 -39.16
CA ASP A 197 14.71 9.06 -39.82
C ASP A 197 13.47 8.81 -40.69
N ALA A 198 13.44 7.73 -41.46
CA ALA A 198 12.30 7.36 -42.30
C ALA A 198 11.05 7.02 -41.45
N THR A 199 11.24 6.34 -40.32
CA THR A 199 10.11 6.02 -39.42
C THR A 199 9.61 7.26 -38.68
N THR A 200 10.51 8.12 -38.21
CA THR A 200 10.14 9.37 -37.55
C THR A 200 9.33 10.26 -38.50
N GLN A 201 9.72 10.35 -39.77
CA GLN A 201 8.95 11.06 -40.79
C GLN A 201 7.53 10.45 -40.97
N TYR A 202 7.44 9.14 -41.13
CA TYR A 202 6.16 8.45 -41.24
C TYR A 202 5.26 8.72 -40.02
N VAL A 203 5.82 8.59 -38.79
CA VAL A 203 5.09 8.86 -37.54
C VAL A 203 4.62 10.30 -37.48
N ALA A 204 5.45 11.28 -37.88
CA ALA A 204 5.09 12.69 -37.90
C ALA A 204 3.94 12.98 -38.88
N GLU A 205 4.00 12.43 -40.08
CA GLU A 205 2.96 12.61 -41.10
C GLU A 205 1.60 12.05 -40.65
N GLU A 206 1.60 10.83 -40.10
CA GLU A 206 0.36 10.19 -39.62
C GLU A 206 -0.18 10.83 -38.35
N PHE A 207 0.70 11.26 -37.43
CA PHE A 207 0.29 12.01 -36.23
C PHE A 207 -0.38 13.33 -36.59
N ASN A 208 0.23 14.11 -37.49
CA ASN A 208 -0.34 15.36 -37.95
C ASN A 208 -1.70 15.17 -38.62
N ARG A 209 -1.85 14.13 -39.42
CA ARG A 209 -3.13 13.76 -40.02
C ARG A 209 -4.18 13.37 -38.96
N ALA A 210 -3.79 12.58 -37.98
CA ALA A 210 -4.67 12.17 -36.87
C ALA A 210 -5.16 13.39 -36.07
N MET A 211 -4.28 14.37 -35.84
CA MET A 211 -4.65 15.60 -35.15
C MET A 211 -5.61 16.44 -35.95
N GLN A 212 -5.45 16.55 -37.27
CA GLN A 212 -6.37 17.29 -38.16
C GLN A 212 -7.74 16.61 -38.23
N SER A 213 -7.83 15.31 -38.14
CA SER A 213 -9.07 14.53 -38.16
C SER A 213 -9.67 14.29 -36.77
N GLU A 214 -9.12 14.91 -35.72
CA GLU A 214 -9.49 14.69 -34.30
C GLU A 214 -9.45 13.22 -33.84
N ASN A 215 -8.73 12.36 -34.56
CA ASN A 215 -8.63 10.95 -34.26
C ASN A 215 -7.52 10.68 -33.24
N ARG A 216 -7.87 10.80 -31.95
CA ARG A 216 -6.96 10.62 -30.83
C ARG A 216 -6.36 9.20 -30.76
N ALA A 217 -7.10 8.20 -31.23
CA ALA A 217 -6.64 6.81 -31.18
C ALA A 217 -5.43 6.59 -32.10
N VAL A 218 -5.46 7.10 -33.32
CA VAL A 218 -4.32 7.02 -34.25
C VAL A 218 -3.13 7.85 -33.74
N GLY A 219 -3.35 9.05 -33.18
CA GLY A 219 -2.30 9.82 -32.54
C GLY A 219 -1.59 9.05 -31.43
N PHE A 220 -2.34 8.30 -30.64
CA PHE A 220 -1.79 7.41 -29.61
C PHE A 220 -0.95 6.28 -30.20
N VAL A 221 -1.43 5.63 -31.28
CA VAL A 221 -0.67 4.61 -32.00
C VAL A 221 0.67 5.14 -32.50
N MET A 222 0.70 6.36 -33.04
CA MET A 222 1.95 6.98 -33.51
C MET A 222 2.94 7.21 -32.36
N THR A 223 2.42 7.55 -31.16
CA THR A 223 3.24 7.62 -29.95
C THR A 223 3.88 6.27 -29.60
N ILE A 224 3.15 5.17 -29.79
CA ILE A 224 3.68 3.81 -29.57
C ILE A 224 4.79 3.51 -30.59
N PHE A 225 4.61 3.83 -31.87
CA PHE A 225 5.64 3.62 -32.88
C PHE A 225 6.93 4.39 -32.57
N GLN A 226 6.83 5.65 -32.11
CA GLN A 226 7.98 6.43 -31.67
C GLN A 226 8.70 5.78 -30.50
N LYS A 227 7.96 5.26 -29.54
CA LYS A 227 8.56 4.52 -28.40
C LYS A 227 9.19 3.19 -28.83
N LEU A 228 8.58 2.46 -29.75
CA LEU A 228 9.14 1.23 -30.30
C LEU A 228 10.44 1.48 -31.05
N LEU A 229 10.50 2.58 -31.82
CA LEU A 229 11.71 3.02 -32.54
C LEU A 229 12.87 3.27 -31.56
N ASP A 230 12.58 3.91 -30.42
CA ASP A 230 13.56 4.16 -29.36
C ASP A 230 13.91 2.87 -28.57
N SER A 231 13.06 1.84 -28.59
CA SER A 231 13.26 0.60 -27.87
C SER A 231 14.13 -0.40 -28.68
N SER A 232 13.63 -0.90 -29.81
CA SER A 232 14.31 -1.92 -30.60
C SER A 232 13.88 -1.88 -32.06
N THR A 233 14.83 -1.91 -33.00
CA THR A 233 14.54 -2.03 -34.44
C THR A 233 13.77 -3.30 -34.77
N HIS A 234 14.02 -4.41 -34.03
CA HIS A 234 13.29 -5.66 -34.20
C HIS A 234 11.82 -5.50 -33.78
N ALA A 235 11.57 -4.91 -32.60
CA ALA A 235 10.20 -4.71 -32.11
C ALA A 235 9.41 -3.75 -33.00
N LEU A 236 10.07 -2.69 -33.50
CA LEU A 236 9.51 -1.79 -34.49
C LEU A 236 9.13 -2.53 -35.76
N GLY A 237 10.05 -3.33 -36.33
CA GLY A 237 9.81 -4.09 -37.55
C GLY A 237 8.61 -5.02 -37.45
N CYS A 238 8.46 -5.73 -36.33
CA CYS A 238 7.31 -6.58 -36.04
C CYS A 238 5.98 -5.77 -35.97
N ALA A 239 6.01 -4.59 -35.38
CA ALA A 239 4.82 -3.72 -35.28
C ALA A 239 4.43 -3.13 -36.63
N LEU A 240 5.41 -2.67 -37.44
CA LEU A 240 5.18 -2.16 -38.79
C LEU A 240 4.60 -3.26 -39.70
N GLU A 241 5.12 -4.48 -39.62
CA GLU A 241 4.64 -5.62 -40.40
C GLU A 241 3.19 -5.99 -40.05
N ARG A 242 2.85 -5.97 -38.76
CA ARG A 242 1.45 -6.21 -38.32
C ARG A 242 0.51 -5.13 -38.82
N ARG A 243 0.90 -3.85 -38.73
CA ARG A 243 0.09 -2.73 -39.24
C ARG A 243 -0.09 -2.83 -40.74
N MET A 244 0.98 -3.10 -41.49
CA MET A 244 0.93 -3.29 -42.95
C MET A 244 -0.06 -4.40 -43.34
N ARG A 245 0.04 -5.56 -42.70
CA ARG A 245 -0.85 -6.69 -42.94
C ARG A 245 -2.31 -6.32 -42.69
N ARG A 246 -2.57 -5.64 -41.58
CA ARG A 246 -3.93 -5.22 -41.21
C ARG A 246 -4.53 -4.20 -42.17
N LEU A 247 -3.74 -3.25 -42.65
CA LEU A 247 -4.20 -2.27 -43.64
C LEU A 247 -4.54 -2.96 -44.97
N ARG A 248 -3.75 -3.92 -45.41
CA ARG A 248 -4.05 -4.73 -46.59
C ARG A 248 -5.36 -5.53 -46.43
N GLU A 249 -5.53 -6.21 -45.30
CA GLU A 249 -6.77 -6.94 -44.99
C GLU A 249 -8.00 -6.02 -44.95
N LEU A 250 -7.87 -4.81 -44.38
CA LEU A 250 -8.96 -3.83 -44.33
C LEU A 250 -9.26 -3.31 -45.73
N ALA A 251 -8.25 -2.97 -46.52
CA ALA A 251 -8.42 -2.52 -47.90
C ALA A 251 -9.16 -3.57 -48.72
N ASP A 252 -8.78 -4.85 -48.61
CA ASP A 252 -9.45 -5.95 -49.32
C ASP A 252 -10.90 -6.15 -48.83
N LYS A 253 -11.15 -6.05 -47.51
CA LYS A 253 -12.51 -6.12 -46.92
C LYS A 253 -13.41 -4.97 -47.39
N VAL A 254 -12.91 -3.73 -47.41
CA VAL A 254 -13.61 -2.54 -47.89
C VAL A 254 -13.91 -2.69 -49.40
N GLU A 255 -12.96 -3.13 -50.18
CA GLU A 255 -13.18 -3.41 -51.60
C GLU A 255 -14.21 -4.50 -51.83
N LEU A 256 -14.24 -5.56 -51.01
CA LEU A 256 -15.25 -6.59 -51.04
C LEU A 256 -16.63 -6.07 -50.56
N SER A 257 -16.68 -5.23 -49.50
CA SER A 257 -17.93 -4.67 -48.98
C SER A 257 -18.53 -3.63 -49.92
N GLN A 258 -17.71 -2.84 -50.62
CA GLN A 258 -18.17 -1.92 -51.69
C GLN A 258 -18.78 -2.69 -52.84
N ARG A 259 -18.40 -3.96 -53.05
CA ARG A 259 -19.03 -4.85 -54.01
C ARG A 259 -20.34 -5.49 -53.46
N LEU A 260 -20.56 -5.46 -52.10
CA LEU A 260 -21.64 -6.17 -51.43
C LEU A 260 -22.67 -5.33 -50.68
N ASP A 261 -22.61 -4.01 -50.81
CA ASP A 261 -23.58 -3.02 -50.26
C ASP A 261 -24.12 -3.33 -48.85
N ARG A 262 -23.29 -3.24 -47.80
CA ARG A 262 -23.75 -3.17 -46.40
C ARG A 262 -22.75 -2.48 -45.49
N GLY A 263 -23.20 -1.38 -44.84
CA GLY A 263 -22.43 -0.63 -43.87
C GLY A 263 -22.29 -1.31 -42.51
N ALA A 264 -21.16 -1.18 -41.90
CA ALA A 264 -20.91 -1.52 -40.51
C ALA A 264 -20.18 -0.33 -39.81
N SER A 265 -20.75 0.08 -38.70
CA SER A 265 -20.17 1.07 -37.80
C SER A 265 -19.24 0.38 -36.79
N ILE A 266 -18.14 1.03 -36.45
CA ILE A 266 -17.15 0.53 -35.49
C ILE A 266 -17.26 1.38 -34.21
N ASP A 267 -17.51 0.70 -33.08
CA ASP A 267 -17.55 1.32 -31.75
C ASP A 267 -16.12 1.58 -31.22
N GLU A 268 -15.94 2.73 -30.55
CA GLU A 268 -14.68 3.13 -29.92
C GLU A 268 -14.40 2.30 -28.65
N PRO A 269 -13.19 1.72 -28.51
CA PRO A 269 -12.81 1.09 -27.25
C PRO A 269 -12.20 2.06 -26.25
N ASP A 270 -12.51 1.87 -24.98
CA ASP A 270 -11.92 2.58 -23.84
C ASP A 270 -10.37 2.43 -23.82
N LEU A 271 -9.67 3.56 -23.86
CA LEU A 271 -8.21 3.65 -23.86
C LEU A 271 -7.68 3.32 -22.46
N ILE A 272 -7.30 2.08 -22.25
CA ILE A 272 -6.66 1.59 -21.03
C ILE A 272 -5.15 1.47 -21.25
N ASP A 273 -4.39 1.72 -20.19
CA ASP A 273 -2.94 1.75 -20.02
C ASP A 273 -2.26 0.38 -20.29
N CYS A 274 -2.42 -0.16 -21.51
CA CYS A 274 -1.98 -1.50 -21.91
C CYS A 274 -0.82 -1.43 -22.90
N ALA A 275 0.38 -1.03 -22.44
CA ALA A 275 1.60 -1.11 -23.26
C ALA A 275 2.01 -2.58 -23.59
N GLU A 276 1.41 -3.57 -22.92
CA GLU A 276 1.68 -5.00 -23.19
C GLU A 276 0.79 -5.58 -24.31
N GLU A 277 -0.39 -5.01 -24.61
CA GLU A 277 -1.33 -5.44 -25.66
C GLU A 277 -1.28 -4.49 -26.88
N VAL A 278 -0.07 -4.21 -27.36
CA VAL A 278 0.15 -3.32 -28.52
C VAL A 278 -0.48 -3.86 -29.80
N ASP A 279 -0.74 -5.15 -29.85
CA ASP A 279 -1.13 -5.86 -31.08
C ASP A 279 -2.47 -5.41 -31.67
N ASP A 280 -3.46 -5.10 -30.83
CA ASP A 280 -4.77 -4.63 -31.29
C ASP A 280 -4.76 -3.09 -31.56
N LEU A 281 -3.96 -2.34 -30.82
CA LEU A 281 -3.88 -0.90 -30.94
C LEU A 281 -3.15 -0.46 -32.23
N VAL A 282 -2.07 -1.17 -32.60
CA VAL A 282 -1.27 -0.87 -33.82
C VAL A 282 -2.12 -0.97 -35.10
N CYS A 283 -3.27 -1.61 -35.06
CA CYS A 283 -4.16 -1.79 -36.19
C CYS A 283 -5.15 -0.66 -36.45
N MET A 284 -5.22 0.37 -35.61
CA MET A 284 -6.12 1.52 -35.81
C MET A 284 -5.62 2.43 -36.96
N THR A 285 -6.53 2.88 -37.80
CA THR A 285 -6.21 3.76 -38.91
C THR A 285 -7.21 4.91 -39.03
N SER A 286 -6.74 6.07 -39.47
CA SER A 286 -7.57 7.21 -39.90
C SER A 286 -7.92 7.20 -41.38
N ARG A 287 -7.45 6.18 -42.11
CA ARG A 287 -7.65 6.09 -43.55
C ARG A 287 -9.07 5.65 -43.88
N SER A 288 -9.75 6.41 -44.75
CA SER A 288 -11.12 6.12 -45.15
C SER A 288 -11.24 5.45 -46.52
N THR A 289 -10.18 5.56 -47.34
CA THR A 289 -10.20 5.06 -48.74
C THR A 289 -9.23 3.90 -48.94
N VAL A 290 -9.60 2.93 -49.80
CA VAL A 290 -8.76 1.77 -50.16
C VAL A 290 -7.43 2.24 -50.77
N ALA A 291 -7.43 3.27 -51.58
CA ALA A 291 -6.21 3.78 -52.20
C ALA A 291 -5.24 4.34 -51.17
N GLU A 292 -5.72 5.06 -50.15
CA GLU A 292 -4.91 5.59 -49.06
C GLU A 292 -4.35 4.45 -48.17
N MET A 293 -5.18 3.45 -47.87
CA MET A 293 -4.71 2.27 -47.08
C MET A 293 -3.61 1.51 -47.80
N ARG A 294 -3.73 1.31 -49.11
CA ARG A 294 -2.69 0.66 -49.92
C ARG A 294 -1.42 1.50 -49.98
N LYS A 295 -1.51 2.83 -50.20
CA LYS A 295 -0.35 3.72 -50.22
C LYS A 295 0.40 3.71 -48.89
N GLU A 296 -0.33 3.69 -47.74
CA GLU A 296 0.29 3.54 -46.42
C GLU A 296 0.95 2.18 -46.29
N ALA A 297 0.31 1.09 -46.72
CA ALA A 297 0.87 -0.25 -46.70
C ALA A 297 2.18 -0.36 -47.49
N ASP A 298 2.29 0.31 -48.64
CA ASP A 298 3.51 0.35 -49.45
C ASP A 298 4.64 1.12 -48.71
N THR A 299 4.31 2.21 -48.02
CA THR A 299 5.27 2.92 -47.18
C THR A 299 5.77 2.03 -46.05
N LEU A 300 4.85 1.33 -45.38
CA LEU A 300 5.20 0.39 -44.31
C LEU A 300 6.06 -0.78 -44.81
N GLU A 301 5.80 -1.28 -46.03
CA GLU A 301 6.59 -2.35 -46.62
C GLU A 301 8.05 -1.94 -46.79
N ARG A 302 8.30 -0.71 -47.25
CA ARG A 302 9.64 -0.14 -47.32
C ARG A 302 10.32 -0.10 -45.95
N LEU A 303 9.61 0.41 -44.92
CA LEU A 303 10.16 0.49 -43.56
C LEU A 303 10.43 -0.90 -42.95
N VAL A 304 9.57 -1.87 -43.21
CA VAL A 304 9.81 -3.28 -42.84
C VAL A 304 11.04 -3.83 -43.55
N GLY A 305 11.23 -3.51 -44.84
CA GLY A 305 12.44 -3.87 -45.60
C GLY A 305 13.70 -3.33 -44.96
N LEU A 306 13.73 -2.04 -44.62
CA LEU A 306 14.85 -1.41 -43.89
C LEU A 306 15.09 -2.09 -42.54
N SER A 307 14.05 -2.35 -41.76
CA SER A 307 14.17 -3.01 -40.45
C SER A 307 14.76 -4.42 -40.57
N LYS A 308 14.39 -5.20 -41.59
CA LYS A 308 14.90 -6.56 -41.82
C LYS A 308 16.34 -6.59 -42.36
N ALA A 309 16.81 -5.51 -43.00
CA ALA A 309 18.18 -5.38 -43.47
C ALA A 309 19.19 -5.14 -42.35
N ILE A 310 18.73 -4.65 -41.18
CA ILE A 310 19.60 -4.40 -40.02
C ILE A 310 19.98 -5.73 -39.38
N ALA A 311 21.23 -6.13 -39.54
CA ALA A 311 21.75 -7.37 -39.00
C ALA A 311 22.11 -7.29 -37.52
N VAL A 312 22.54 -6.12 -37.05
CA VAL A 312 23.03 -5.91 -35.68
C VAL A 312 22.45 -4.63 -35.12
N ASN A 313 21.91 -4.73 -33.90
CA ASN A 313 21.34 -3.58 -33.17
C ASN A 313 22.40 -2.98 -32.23
N LYS A 314 22.82 -1.75 -32.50
CA LYS A 314 23.85 -1.04 -31.72
C LYS A 314 23.53 -0.95 -30.23
N LYS A 315 22.29 -0.75 -29.93
CA LYS A 315 21.81 -0.66 -28.53
C LYS A 315 22.00 -1.99 -27.79
N ALA A 316 21.67 -3.10 -28.42
CA ALA A 316 21.85 -4.43 -27.86
C ALA A 316 23.34 -4.78 -27.67
N GLU A 317 24.21 -4.42 -28.63
CA GLU A 317 25.65 -4.57 -28.46
C GLU A 317 26.19 -3.78 -27.28
N LYS A 318 25.76 -2.52 -27.13
CA LYS A 318 26.14 -1.67 -25.99
C LYS A 318 25.65 -2.22 -24.65
N LEU A 319 24.49 -2.86 -24.63
CA LEU A 319 24.00 -3.57 -23.46
C LEU A 319 24.93 -4.75 -23.10
N ALA A 320 25.29 -5.56 -24.07
CA ALA A 320 26.21 -6.68 -23.83
C ALA A 320 27.59 -6.22 -23.36
N ASP A 321 28.12 -5.11 -23.94
CA ASP A 321 29.39 -4.50 -23.51
C ASP A 321 29.32 -4.02 -22.07
N LEU A 322 28.24 -3.33 -21.70
CA LEU A 322 28.02 -2.86 -20.33
C LEU A 322 27.97 -4.03 -19.36
N ILE A 323 27.19 -5.06 -19.64
CA ILE A 323 27.07 -6.25 -18.81
C ILE A 323 28.43 -6.91 -18.61
N ARG A 324 29.22 -7.11 -19.70
CA ARG A 324 30.57 -7.66 -19.61
C ARG A 324 31.51 -6.81 -18.75
N SER A 325 31.41 -5.48 -18.85
CA SER A 325 32.19 -4.56 -18.03
C SER A 325 31.80 -4.65 -16.55
N LEU A 326 30.52 -4.69 -16.24
CA LEU A 326 30.01 -4.78 -14.87
C LEU A 326 30.34 -6.13 -14.23
N LYS A 327 30.23 -7.23 -14.96
CA LYS A 327 30.67 -8.55 -14.47
C LYS A 327 32.14 -8.57 -14.10
N ARG A 328 33.02 -7.95 -14.91
CA ARG A 328 34.46 -7.81 -14.58
C ARG A 328 34.71 -7.01 -13.30
N LYS A 329 33.78 -6.11 -12.94
CA LYS A 329 33.81 -5.36 -11.67
C LYS A 329 33.20 -6.13 -10.47
N GLY A 330 32.75 -7.36 -10.67
CA GLY A 330 32.23 -8.22 -9.63
C GLY A 330 30.71 -8.19 -9.43
N PHE A 331 29.97 -7.43 -10.22
CA PHE A 331 28.50 -7.44 -10.13
C PHE A 331 27.92 -8.75 -10.69
N LYS A 332 26.96 -9.33 -9.99
CA LYS A 332 26.42 -10.67 -10.28
C LYS A 332 24.98 -10.66 -10.81
N LYS A 333 24.17 -9.70 -10.41
CA LYS A 333 22.74 -9.62 -10.71
C LYS A 333 22.43 -8.34 -11.48
N PHE A 334 21.59 -8.43 -12.51
CA PHE A 334 21.22 -7.31 -13.38
C PHE A 334 19.73 -7.30 -13.62
N LEU A 335 19.07 -6.20 -13.26
CA LEU A 335 17.66 -5.96 -13.56
C LEU A 335 17.57 -5.05 -14.79
N ILE A 336 17.01 -5.57 -15.88
CA ILE A 336 16.87 -4.86 -17.15
C ILE A 336 15.39 -4.58 -17.39
N PHE A 337 15.04 -3.30 -17.56
CA PHE A 337 13.68 -2.88 -17.90
C PHE A 337 13.55 -2.51 -19.36
N THR A 338 12.47 -2.97 -19.98
CA THR A 338 11.97 -2.52 -21.29
C THR A 338 10.46 -2.33 -21.25
N GLN A 339 9.92 -1.45 -22.08
CA GLN A 339 8.48 -1.20 -22.15
C GLN A 339 7.72 -2.28 -22.94
N PHE A 340 8.40 -2.96 -23.87
CA PHE A 340 7.75 -3.83 -24.85
C PHE A 340 8.16 -5.28 -24.73
N ARG A 341 7.17 -6.16 -24.78
CA ARG A 341 7.39 -7.61 -24.73
C ARG A 341 8.22 -8.11 -25.90
N THR A 342 7.97 -7.59 -27.11
CA THR A 342 8.75 -7.96 -28.30
C THR A 342 10.24 -7.60 -28.17
N THR A 343 10.55 -6.48 -27.51
CA THR A 343 11.95 -6.11 -27.17
C THR A 343 12.50 -7.05 -26.10
N GLN A 344 11.68 -7.42 -25.10
CA GLN A 344 12.08 -8.37 -24.06
C GLN A 344 12.47 -9.73 -24.66
N ASP A 345 11.65 -10.27 -25.54
CA ASP A 345 11.90 -11.54 -26.23
C ASP A 345 13.18 -11.46 -27.10
N TYR A 346 13.35 -10.35 -27.83
CA TYR A 346 14.57 -10.09 -28.60
C TYR A 346 15.82 -10.05 -27.71
N LEU A 347 15.77 -9.37 -26.58
CA LEU A 347 16.92 -9.28 -25.67
C LEU A 347 17.23 -10.62 -25.00
N ALA A 348 16.22 -11.40 -24.65
CA ALA A 348 16.40 -12.74 -24.11
C ALA A 348 17.11 -13.66 -25.09
N GLU A 349 16.74 -13.62 -26.37
CA GLU A 349 17.45 -14.38 -27.44
C GLU A 349 18.85 -13.83 -27.69
N PHE A 350 19.04 -12.51 -27.76
CA PHE A 350 20.33 -11.88 -27.98
C PHE A 350 21.35 -12.19 -26.86
N LEU A 351 20.87 -12.27 -25.62
CA LEU A 351 21.71 -12.52 -24.45
C LEU A 351 21.68 -14.00 -23.99
N LYS A 352 21.25 -14.92 -24.81
CA LYS A 352 21.08 -16.37 -24.48
C LYS A 352 22.33 -17.08 -23.92
N GLY A 353 23.49 -16.43 -23.98
CA GLY A 353 24.72 -16.93 -23.32
C GLY A 353 24.76 -16.72 -21.81
N TYR A 354 23.74 -16.08 -21.22
CA TYR A 354 23.60 -15.83 -19.79
C TYR A 354 22.39 -16.58 -19.24
N ASP A 355 22.36 -16.79 -17.93
CA ASP A 355 21.17 -17.30 -17.25
C ASP A 355 20.18 -16.16 -17.02
N ILE A 356 19.05 -16.20 -17.74
CA ILE A 356 18.08 -15.11 -17.85
C ILE A 356 16.70 -15.58 -17.42
N GLU A 357 16.04 -14.78 -16.61
CA GLU A 357 14.60 -14.84 -16.36
C GLU A 357 13.88 -13.73 -17.10
N VAL A 358 12.66 -14.03 -17.56
CA VAL A 358 11.79 -13.10 -18.26
C VAL A 358 10.54 -12.86 -17.42
N PHE A 359 10.22 -11.57 -17.19
CA PHE A 359 9.15 -11.20 -16.27
C PHE A 359 8.20 -10.15 -16.89
N HIS A 360 6.93 -10.51 -17.07
CA HIS A 360 5.94 -9.65 -17.71
C HIS A 360 4.53 -9.83 -17.11
N GLY A 361 3.60 -8.93 -17.42
CA GLY A 361 2.27 -8.87 -16.83
C GLY A 361 1.42 -10.11 -17.05
N SER A 362 1.52 -10.72 -18.24
CA SER A 362 0.71 -11.89 -18.62
C SER A 362 1.18 -13.23 -17.99
N LEU A 363 2.30 -13.26 -17.25
CA LEU A 363 2.68 -14.44 -16.47
C LEU A 363 1.66 -14.76 -15.40
N GLY A 364 1.38 -16.06 -15.21
CA GLY A 364 0.58 -16.53 -14.09
C GLY A 364 1.19 -16.15 -12.73
N ARG A 365 0.38 -16.20 -11.67
CA ARG A 365 0.82 -15.84 -10.33
C ARG A 365 2.02 -16.67 -9.88
N ASP A 366 1.92 -17.98 -10.02
CA ASP A 366 2.96 -18.91 -9.57
C ASP A 366 4.23 -18.82 -10.42
N ASP A 367 4.09 -18.50 -11.71
CA ASP A 367 5.22 -18.25 -12.60
C ASP A 367 5.96 -16.97 -12.21
N LYS A 368 5.24 -15.93 -11.81
CA LYS A 368 5.82 -14.68 -11.30
C LYS A 368 6.65 -14.90 -10.04
N GLU A 369 6.13 -15.68 -9.08
CA GLU A 369 6.87 -16.00 -7.85
C GLU A 369 8.11 -16.84 -8.17
N ARG A 370 7.99 -17.85 -9.03
CA ARG A 370 9.12 -18.69 -9.45
C ARG A 370 10.21 -17.88 -10.17
N ALA A 371 9.84 -16.97 -11.07
CA ALA A 371 10.80 -16.14 -11.78
C ALA A 371 11.60 -15.23 -10.83
N ILE A 372 10.96 -14.63 -9.83
CA ILE A 372 11.64 -13.80 -8.82
C ILE A 372 12.56 -14.66 -7.95
N ALA A 373 12.09 -15.84 -7.51
CA ALA A 373 12.91 -16.76 -6.70
C ALA A 373 14.15 -17.20 -7.51
N ARG A 374 13.99 -17.64 -8.77
CA ARG A 374 15.12 -17.98 -9.63
C ARG A 374 16.05 -16.80 -9.87
N PHE A 375 15.53 -15.58 -10.07
CA PHE A 375 16.38 -14.39 -10.19
C PHE A 375 17.16 -14.12 -8.91
N LYS A 376 16.54 -14.32 -7.75
CA LYS A 376 17.21 -14.15 -6.46
C LYS A 376 18.35 -15.17 -6.28
N ASP A 377 18.12 -16.43 -6.55
CA ASP A 377 18.99 -17.52 -6.13
C ASP A 377 19.93 -17.99 -7.26
N GLU A 378 19.46 -18.11 -8.49
CA GLU A 378 20.14 -18.73 -9.64
C GLU A 378 20.47 -17.73 -10.75
N ALA A 379 19.44 -17.17 -11.42
CA ALA A 379 19.61 -16.43 -12.64
C ALA A 379 20.45 -15.15 -12.46
N GLN A 380 21.24 -14.82 -13.48
CA GLN A 380 22.11 -13.63 -13.48
C GLN A 380 21.34 -12.36 -13.86
N MET A 381 20.31 -12.50 -14.68
CA MET A 381 19.58 -11.38 -15.26
C MET A 381 18.08 -11.61 -15.12
N LEU A 382 17.37 -10.52 -14.85
CA LEU A 382 15.93 -10.45 -15.00
C LEU A 382 15.61 -9.36 -16.03
N ILE A 383 14.97 -9.75 -17.14
CA ILE A 383 14.44 -8.79 -18.12
C ILE A 383 12.95 -8.62 -17.80
N SER A 384 12.54 -7.42 -17.41
CA SER A 384 11.19 -7.14 -16.94
C SER A 384 10.49 -6.07 -17.76
N THR A 385 9.19 -6.26 -18.02
CA THR A 385 8.32 -5.17 -18.43
C THR A 385 7.80 -4.41 -17.22
N GLU A 386 7.20 -3.22 -17.42
CA GLU A 386 6.67 -2.40 -16.33
C GLU A 386 5.58 -3.11 -15.53
N ALA A 387 4.58 -3.64 -16.22
CA ALA A 387 3.48 -4.35 -15.59
C ALA A 387 3.93 -5.64 -14.87
N GLY A 388 5.00 -6.26 -15.36
CA GLY A 388 5.63 -7.39 -14.69
C GLY A 388 6.27 -6.97 -13.35
N GLY A 389 7.04 -5.88 -13.37
CA GLY A 389 7.84 -5.42 -12.23
C GLY A 389 7.07 -4.74 -11.10
N GLU A 390 5.82 -4.35 -11.29
CA GLU A 390 5.04 -3.65 -10.27
C GLU A 390 4.92 -4.44 -8.95
N GLY A 391 5.16 -3.75 -7.84
CA GLY A 391 4.94 -4.28 -6.50
C GLY A 391 5.99 -5.26 -5.97
N ARG A 392 7.03 -5.61 -6.73
CA ARG A 392 8.02 -6.62 -6.31
C ARG A 392 9.24 -6.00 -5.62
N ASN A 393 9.73 -6.67 -4.59
CA ASN A 393 10.95 -6.29 -3.88
C ASN A 393 12.14 -7.05 -4.48
N MET A 394 13.13 -6.30 -5.01
CA MET A 394 14.34 -6.85 -5.64
C MET A 394 15.62 -6.23 -5.05
N GLN A 395 15.61 -5.94 -3.74
CA GLN A 395 16.76 -5.32 -3.03
C GLN A 395 18.02 -6.18 -3.01
N PHE A 396 17.91 -7.47 -3.33
CA PHE A 396 19.06 -8.34 -3.51
C PHE A 396 19.86 -8.05 -4.80
N CYS A 397 19.35 -7.18 -5.65
CA CYS A 397 20.01 -6.65 -6.84
C CYS A 397 20.28 -5.16 -6.66
N ASN A 398 21.42 -4.67 -7.10
CA ASN A 398 21.79 -3.26 -7.00
C ASN A 398 22.16 -2.63 -8.37
N ILE A 399 21.97 -3.35 -9.47
CA ILE A 399 22.15 -2.83 -10.84
C ILE A 399 20.80 -2.80 -11.55
N LEU A 400 20.39 -1.60 -11.96
CA LEU A 400 19.21 -1.35 -12.78
C LEU A 400 19.63 -0.80 -14.13
N ILE A 401 19.15 -1.41 -15.20
CA ILE A 401 19.39 -0.97 -16.56
C ILE A 401 18.06 -0.63 -17.22
N ASN A 402 17.83 0.64 -17.51
CA ASN A 402 16.73 1.08 -18.34
C ASN A 402 17.16 0.95 -19.79
N TYR A 403 16.78 -0.15 -20.44
CA TYR A 403 17.06 -0.35 -21.86
C TYR A 403 16.30 0.66 -22.72
N ASP A 404 15.04 0.92 -22.38
CA ASP A 404 14.27 2.07 -22.83
C ASP A 404 13.70 2.84 -21.63
N LEU A 405 13.51 4.14 -21.81
CA LEU A 405 12.99 5.03 -20.78
C LEU A 405 11.50 5.27 -21.00
N PRO A 406 10.67 5.08 -19.97
CA PRO A 406 9.31 5.59 -20.02
C PRO A 406 9.34 7.12 -20.06
N TRP A 407 8.36 7.70 -20.75
CA TRP A 407 8.20 9.14 -20.80
C TRP A 407 7.54 9.72 -19.54
N SER A 408 7.23 8.86 -18.60
CA SER A 408 6.67 9.18 -17.30
C SER A 408 7.75 9.15 -16.22
N PRO A 409 8.02 10.27 -15.52
CA PRO A 409 9.01 10.32 -14.46
C PRO A 409 8.63 9.45 -13.26
N LEU A 410 7.33 9.32 -12.97
CA LEU A 410 6.83 8.47 -11.90
C LEU A 410 7.15 6.98 -12.16
N LYS A 411 7.00 6.52 -13.40
CA LYS A 411 7.35 5.14 -13.78
C LYS A 411 8.84 4.87 -13.61
N ILE A 412 9.70 5.84 -13.92
CA ILE A 412 11.14 5.70 -13.70
C ILE A 412 11.45 5.56 -12.21
N GLU A 413 10.86 6.41 -11.37
CA GLU A 413 11.04 6.32 -9.92
C GLU A 413 10.47 5.00 -9.36
N GLN A 414 9.35 4.53 -9.87
CA GLN A 414 8.82 3.21 -9.52
C GLN A 414 9.77 2.07 -9.89
N ARG A 415 10.44 2.12 -11.07
CA ARG A 415 11.49 1.15 -11.44
C ARG A 415 12.66 1.21 -10.46
N ILE A 416 13.18 2.40 -10.15
CA ILE A 416 14.27 2.60 -9.20
C ILE A 416 13.87 2.08 -7.83
N GLY A 417 12.65 2.36 -7.41
CA GLY A 417 12.06 1.90 -6.15
C GLY A 417 11.96 0.37 -6.01
N ARG A 418 12.23 -0.43 -7.05
CA ARG A 418 12.32 -1.90 -6.92
C ARG A 418 13.59 -2.32 -6.20
N LEU A 419 14.67 -1.57 -6.36
CA LEU A 419 15.99 -1.82 -5.79
C LEU A 419 16.29 -0.87 -4.63
N HIS A 420 16.01 0.42 -4.82
CA HIS A 420 16.32 1.47 -3.87
C HIS A 420 15.19 1.66 -2.87
N ARG A 421 15.20 0.81 -1.84
CA ARG A 421 14.25 0.82 -0.73
C ARG A 421 14.99 0.89 0.59
N PHE A 422 14.24 1.19 1.65
CA PHE A 422 14.77 1.09 3.01
C PHE A 422 15.31 -0.33 3.27
N GLY A 423 16.56 -0.40 3.79
CA GLY A 423 17.25 -1.66 4.05
C GLY A 423 18.05 -2.23 2.87
N GLN A 424 18.20 -1.48 1.78
CA GLN A 424 19.20 -1.80 0.74
C GLN A 424 20.60 -1.68 1.34
N ALA A 425 21.43 -2.73 1.18
CA ALA A 425 22.78 -2.78 1.76
C ALA A 425 23.83 -2.07 0.91
N ASP A 426 23.65 -2.08 -0.42
CA ASP A 426 24.62 -1.59 -1.38
C ASP A 426 24.14 -0.35 -2.13
N ASP A 427 25.06 0.47 -2.64
CA ASP A 427 24.74 1.56 -3.54
C ASP A 427 24.07 1.05 -4.81
N VAL A 428 23.00 1.74 -5.26
CA VAL A 428 22.23 1.36 -6.43
C VAL A 428 22.73 2.09 -7.66
N TYR A 429 23.14 1.33 -8.67
CA TYR A 429 23.64 1.84 -9.94
C TYR A 429 22.56 1.74 -11.01
N ILE A 430 22.25 2.89 -11.61
CA ILE A 430 21.20 3.03 -12.62
C ILE A 430 21.84 3.40 -13.95
N TYR A 431 21.63 2.58 -14.98
CA TYR A 431 22.14 2.82 -16.32
C TYR A 431 20.98 3.12 -17.25
N ASN A 432 20.95 4.35 -17.81
CA ASN A 432 19.93 4.79 -18.74
C ASN A 432 20.53 4.78 -20.15
N PHE A 433 19.95 4.00 -21.07
CA PHE A 433 20.36 3.96 -22.45
C PHE A 433 19.74 5.13 -23.23
N SER A 434 20.56 5.82 -24.00
CA SER A 434 20.14 6.96 -24.81
C SER A 434 20.89 6.98 -26.16
N THR A 435 20.12 7.06 -27.21
CA THR A 435 20.63 7.19 -28.56
C THR A 435 20.80 8.68 -28.90
N LYS A 436 21.99 9.08 -29.40
CA LYS A 436 22.25 10.47 -29.76
C LYS A 436 21.34 10.95 -30.90
N ASP A 437 21.01 12.23 -30.86
CA ASP A 437 20.18 12.90 -31.86
C ASP A 437 18.81 12.23 -32.06
N THR A 438 18.16 11.80 -30.96
CA THR A 438 16.84 11.18 -30.97
C THR A 438 15.89 11.83 -29.97
N VAL A 439 14.59 11.53 -30.12
CA VAL A 439 13.56 11.94 -29.17
C VAL A 439 13.87 11.39 -27.77
N ALA A 440 14.40 10.16 -27.67
CA ALA A 440 14.77 9.55 -26.39
C ALA A 440 15.87 10.33 -25.66
N GLU A 441 16.87 10.85 -26.37
CA GLU A 441 17.89 11.70 -25.77
C GLU A 441 17.27 12.97 -25.18
N ARG A 442 16.38 13.59 -25.92
CA ARG A 442 15.71 14.82 -25.47
C ARG A 442 14.84 14.58 -24.24
N VAL A 443 14.09 13.49 -24.22
CA VAL A 443 13.30 13.07 -23.06
C VAL A 443 14.22 12.87 -21.84
N LEU A 444 15.32 12.17 -22.02
CA LEU A 444 16.28 11.93 -20.94
C LEU A 444 16.90 13.25 -20.43
N GLU A 445 17.23 14.18 -21.31
CA GLU A 445 17.78 15.49 -20.92
C GLU A 445 16.78 16.27 -20.04
N ILE A 446 15.51 16.30 -20.41
CA ILE A 446 14.46 16.94 -19.62
C ILE A 446 14.32 16.26 -18.25
N LEU A 447 14.26 14.93 -18.24
CA LEU A 447 14.13 14.16 -17.00
C LEU A 447 15.35 14.32 -16.07
N ALA A 448 16.55 14.31 -16.64
CA ALA A 448 17.79 14.41 -15.86
C ALA A 448 18.07 15.82 -15.36
N ARG A 449 17.96 16.84 -16.24
CA ARG A 449 18.36 18.22 -15.92
C ARG A 449 17.27 19.00 -15.22
N LYS A 450 16.04 18.93 -15.73
CA LYS A 450 14.93 19.76 -15.21
C LYS A 450 14.23 19.15 -14.01
N LEU A 451 14.06 17.82 -14.01
CA LEU A 451 13.42 17.11 -12.90
C LEU A 451 14.40 16.62 -11.85
N GLN A 452 15.70 16.72 -12.09
CA GLN A 452 16.73 16.20 -11.18
C GLN A 452 16.45 14.77 -10.71
N LEU A 453 15.83 13.96 -11.60
CA LEU A 453 15.29 12.65 -11.27
C LEU A 453 16.36 11.65 -10.84
N PHE A 454 17.60 11.87 -11.26
CA PHE A 454 18.73 10.97 -11.06
C PHE A 454 19.77 11.52 -10.09
N GLU A 455 19.42 12.46 -9.20
CA GLU A 455 20.36 12.97 -8.22
C GLU A 455 20.89 11.87 -7.30
N GLU A 456 22.14 12.02 -6.83
CA GLU A 456 22.87 11.03 -6.05
C GLU A 456 22.24 10.77 -4.68
N SER A 457 21.50 11.72 -4.16
CA SER A 457 20.72 11.54 -2.93
C SER A 457 19.28 11.11 -3.22
N ILE A 458 18.35 11.14 -2.60
CA ILE A 458 17.00 10.57 -2.46
C ILE A 458 16.07 10.75 -3.67
N GLY A 459 16.45 11.46 -4.74
CA GLY A 459 15.60 11.73 -5.91
C GLY A 459 14.46 12.71 -5.63
N ALA A 460 13.75 13.13 -6.69
CA ALA A 460 12.62 14.02 -6.54
C ALA A 460 11.48 13.35 -5.72
N PRO A 461 10.75 14.10 -4.87
CA PRO A 461 9.64 13.53 -4.11
C PRO A 461 8.57 12.93 -5.02
N ASP A 462 8.07 11.72 -4.69
CA ASP A 462 7.03 11.02 -5.47
C ASP A 462 5.79 11.89 -5.70
N VAL A 463 5.47 12.75 -4.74
CA VAL A 463 4.35 13.72 -4.83
C VAL A 463 4.57 14.72 -5.97
N LEU A 464 5.79 15.27 -6.09
CA LEU A 464 6.13 16.20 -7.17
C LEU A 464 6.09 15.49 -8.53
N LEU A 465 6.56 14.24 -8.59
CA LEU A 465 6.55 13.45 -9.82
C LEU A 465 5.13 13.11 -10.28
N GLY A 466 4.22 12.80 -9.34
CA GLY A 466 2.82 12.56 -9.65
C GLY A 466 2.11 13.80 -10.20
N GLN A 467 2.38 14.98 -9.64
CA GLN A 467 1.86 16.25 -10.16
C GLN A 467 2.39 16.56 -11.55
N ILE A 468 3.69 16.36 -11.75
CA ILE A 468 4.34 16.58 -13.05
C ILE A 468 3.72 15.67 -14.12
N GLU A 469 3.39 14.42 -13.82
CA GLU A 469 2.82 13.47 -14.78
C GLU A 469 1.43 13.90 -15.25
N ASP A 470 0.56 14.33 -14.34
CA ASP A 470 -0.80 14.76 -14.69
C ASP A 470 -0.82 16.13 -15.40
N GLU A 471 0.01 17.06 -14.94
CA GLU A 471 0.06 18.43 -15.49
C GLU A 471 0.79 18.49 -16.82
N LEU A 472 1.88 17.73 -16.97
CA LEU A 472 2.75 17.86 -18.12
C LEU A 472 2.22 17.15 -19.37
N LYS A 473 1.42 16.06 -19.22
CA LYS A 473 1.08 15.20 -20.37
C LYS A 473 2.28 15.07 -21.32
N LEU A 474 3.44 14.73 -20.71
CA LEU A 474 4.76 14.72 -21.37
C LEU A 474 4.73 13.95 -22.69
N GLY A 475 3.97 12.85 -22.72
CA GLY A 475 3.83 12.04 -23.92
C GLY A 475 3.31 12.81 -25.12
N SER A 476 2.31 13.70 -24.95
CA SER A 476 1.79 14.51 -26.06
C SER A 476 2.76 15.61 -26.49
N LEU A 477 3.43 16.26 -25.54
CA LEU A 477 4.42 17.29 -25.82
C LEU A 477 5.62 16.74 -26.61
N PHE A 478 6.12 15.57 -26.22
CA PHE A 478 7.23 14.91 -26.94
C PHE A 478 6.81 14.45 -28.34
N MET A 479 5.55 14.02 -28.50
CA MET A 479 5.04 13.70 -29.84
C MET A 479 4.85 14.93 -30.71
N GLU A 480 4.33 16.03 -30.17
CA GLU A 480 4.21 17.30 -30.92
C GLU A 480 5.60 17.81 -31.36
N MET A 481 6.62 17.62 -30.53
CA MET A 481 8.02 17.90 -30.86
C MET A 481 8.54 16.97 -31.97
N ALA A 482 8.35 15.65 -31.82
CA ALA A 482 8.77 14.66 -32.81
C ALA A 482 8.06 14.85 -34.16
N ALA A 483 6.80 15.28 -34.15
CA ALA A 483 6.02 15.59 -35.34
C ALA A 483 6.30 16.99 -35.95
N GLY A 484 7.23 17.74 -35.36
CA GLY A 484 7.59 19.08 -35.85
C GLY A 484 6.52 20.14 -35.61
N LEU A 485 5.48 19.87 -34.85
CA LEU A 485 4.42 20.83 -34.53
C LEU A 485 4.86 21.91 -33.54
N ARG A 486 5.85 21.57 -32.69
CA ARG A 486 6.48 22.51 -31.76
C ARG A 486 7.98 22.48 -31.87
N SER A 487 8.61 23.65 -31.75
CA SER A 487 10.07 23.71 -31.63
C SER A 487 10.54 23.16 -30.27
N THR A 488 11.78 22.68 -30.22
CA THR A 488 12.40 22.24 -28.97
C THR A 488 12.37 23.30 -27.88
N VAL A 489 12.60 24.56 -28.25
CA VAL A 489 12.55 25.71 -27.32
C VAL A 489 11.14 25.91 -26.76
N ALA A 490 10.10 25.85 -27.60
CA ALA A 490 8.71 25.99 -27.15
C ALA A 490 8.27 24.84 -26.22
N VAL A 491 8.82 23.64 -26.43
CA VAL A 491 8.57 22.50 -25.50
C VAL A 491 9.32 22.71 -24.18
N ASP A 492 10.54 23.22 -24.21
CA ASP A 492 11.31 23.53 -23.01
C ASP A 492 10.64 24.58 -22.13
N ASP A 493 10.14 25.66 -22.74
CA ASP A 493 9.43 26.74 -22.05
C ASP A 493 8.12 26.23 -21.41
N GLU A 494 7.39 25.41 -22.13
CA GLU A 494 6.14 24.81 -21.63
C GLU A 494 6.41 23.82 -20.48
N VAL A 495 7.46 22.99 -20.59
CA VAL A 495 7.90 22.11 -19.51
C VAL A 495 8.30 22.93 -18.28
N GLU A 496 9.07 24.02 -18.45
CA GLU A 496 9.47 24.90 -17.35
C GLU A 496 8.27 25.53 -16.65
N ARG A 497 7.35 26.08 -17.42
CA ARG A 497 6.13 26.69 -16.89
C ARG A 497 5.29 25.70 -16.06
N ARG A 498 5.12 24.48 -16.57
CA ARG A 498 4.35 23.44 -15.86
C ARG A 498 5.09 22.89 -14.65
N LEU A 499 6.42 22.80 -14.70
CA LEU A 499 7.25 22.45 -13.56
C LEU A 499 7.12 23.48 -12.44
N GLU A 500 7.07 24.76 -12.79
CA GLU A 500 6.88 25.80 -11.78
C GLU A 500 5.52 25.70 -11.11
N LEU A 501 4.46 25.40 -11.87
CA LEU A 501 3.13 25.13 -11.31
C LEU A 501 3.14 23.92 -10.39
N ALA A 502 3.79 22.83 -10.80
CA ALA A 502 3.92 21.62 -9.97
C ALA A 502 4.73 21.88 -8.70
N ARG A 503 5.81 22.68 -8.76
CA ARG A 503 6.61 23.09 -7.58
C ARG A 503 5.79 23.92 -6.61
N ARG A 504 5.03 24.90 -7.08
CA ARG A 504 4.12 25.68 -6.22
C ARG A 504 3.06 24.80 -5.56
N GLY A 505 2.51 23.81 -6.31
CA GLY A 505 1.60 22.81 -5.74
C GLY A 505 2.27 21.99 -4.66
N TYR A 506 3.53 21.55 -4.89
CA TYR A 506 4.32 20.81 -3.92
C TYR A 506 4.67 21.64 -2.68
N GLU A 507 4.99 22.91 -2.82
CA GLU A 507 5.24 23.82 -1.69
C GLU A 507 4.00 23.93 -0.81
N LYS A 508 2.80 24.11 -1.39
CA LYS A 508 1.54 24.07 -0.64
C LYS A 508 1.34 22.76 0.13
N ILE A 509 1.66 21.61 -0.51
CA ILE A 509 1.60 20.30 0.15
C ILE A 509 2.62 20.21 1.28
N SER A 510 3.83 20.71 1.06
CA SER A 510 4.90 20.71 2.06
C SER A 510 4.53 21.56 3.28
N GLU A 511 3.93 22.73 3.07
CA GLU A 511 3.42 23.58 4.17
C GLU A 511 2.33 22.89 4.98
N LEU A 512 1.42 22.19 4.33
CA LEU A 512 0.34 21.45 5.01
C LEU A 512 0.85 20.24 5.81
N THR A 513 2.01 19.69 5.43
CA THR A 513 2.50 18.41 5.93
C THR A 513 3.82 18.49 6.67
N VAL A 514 4.25 19.68 7.15
CA VAL A 514 5.46 19.78 8.00
C VAL A 514 5.25 18.88 9.21
N ALA A 515 6.02 17.80 9.25
CA ALA A 515 5.99 16.86 10.35
C ALA A 515 6.48 17.54 11.63
N ASP A 516 5.74 17.41 12.72
CA ASP A 516 6.35 17.53 14.02
C ASP A 516 7.50 16.52 14.06
N ARG A 517 8.71 17.00 14.37
CA ARG A 517 9.87 16.15 14.59
C ARG A 517 9.58 15.26 15.80
N ILE A 518 8.95 14.14 15.56
CA ILE A 518 9.08 13.01 16.47
C ILE A 518 10.45 12.43 16.11
N ASP A 519 11.40 12.48 17.05
CA ASP A 519 12.67 11.75 16.97
C ASP A 519 12.35 10.24 16.95
N PHE A 520 11.89 9.76 15.79
CA PHE A 520 11.62 8.35 15.58
C PHE A 520 12.91 7.71 15.06
N ASN A 521 13.67 7.14 15.99
CA ASN A 521 14.84 6.34 15.63
C ASN A 521 14.36 4.99 15.07
N TYR A 522 14.29 4.92 13.73
CA TYR A 522 13.84 3.72 13.03
C TYR A 522 14.73 2.51 13.28
N ASP A 523 16.05 2.72 13.40
CA ASP A 523 16.99 1.64 13.74
C ASP A 523 16.73 1.07 15.13
N GLU A 524 16.38 1.91 16.08
CA GLU A 524 16.01 1.51 17.43
C GLU A 524 14.65 0.82 17.45
N TYR A 525 13.66 1.37 16.74
CA TYR A 525 12.34 0.73 16.56
C TYR A 525 12.47 -0.63 15.87
N TYR A 526 13.26 -0.73 14.81
CA TYR A 526 13.47 -1.98 14.09
C TYR A 526 14.23 -3.01 14.95
N ARG A 527 15.24 -2.57 15.69
CA ARG A 527 15.97 -3.41 16.67
C ARG A 527 15.08 -3.87 17.82
N VAL A 528 14.26 -2.97 18.36
CA VAL A 528 13.29 -3.27 19.42
C VAL A 528 12.22 -4.23 18.89
N THR A 529 11.63 -3.94 17.73
CA THR A 529 10.61 -4.79 17.11
C THR A 529 11.16 -6.18 16.74
N LEU A 530 12.41 -6.28 16.25
CA LEU A 530 13.06 -7.56 16.00
C LEU A 530 13.40 -8.30 17.30
N LYS A 531 13.86 -7.57 18.34
CA LYS A 531 14.09 -8.15 19.66
C LYS A 531 12.79 -8.62 20.29
N GLU A 532 11.73 -7.83 20.22
CA GLU A 532 10.41 -8.18 20.73
C GLU A 532 9.81 -9.38 19.98
N ARG A 533 9.99 -9.49 18.65
CA ARG A 533 9.54 -10.66 17.88
C ARG A 533 10.30 -11.94 18.23
N LYS A 534 11.62 -11.90 18.30
CA LYS A 534 12.42 -13.04 18.77
C LYS A 534 12.08 -13.43 20.21
N PHE A 535 11.84 -12.42 21.04
CA PHE A 535 11.46 -12.60 22.42
C PHE A 535 10.03 -13.17 22.54
N SER A 536 9.11 -12.73 21.70
CA SER A 536 7.73 -13.23 21.66
C SER A 536 7.66 -14.70 21.26
N ASN A 537 8.34 -15.14 20.20
CA ASN A 537 8.35 -16.54 19.78
C ASN A 537 9.01 -17.44 20.82
N ARG A 538 10.11 -17.01 21.42
CA ARG A 538 10.77 -17.72 22.51
C ARG A 538 9.89 -17.80 23.76
N ARG A 539 9.12 -16.75 24.04
CA ARG A 539 8.14 -16.79 25.15
C ARG A 539 7.01 -17.77 24.88
N ILE A 540 6.52 -17.83 23.65
CA ILE A 540 5.50 -18.81 23.26
C ILE A 540 6.06 -20.22 23.37
N GLU A 541 7.28 -20.46 22.89
CA GLU A 541 7.97 -21.74 23.01
C GLU A 541 8.15 -22.15 24.48
N ASN A 542 8.63 -21.23 25.32
CA ASN A 542 8.78 -21.44 26.73
C ASN A 542 7.43 -21.74 27.43
N PHE A 543 6.39 -21.01 27.04
CA PHE A 543 5.02 -21.24 27.55
C PHE A 543 4.53 -22.65 27.17
N VAL A 544 4.68 -23.03 25.91
CA VAL A 544 4.25 -24.33 25.40
C VAL A 544 5.03 -25.48 26.08
N ASN A 545 6.34 -25.36 26.19
CA ASN A 545 7.18 -26.36 26.84
C ASN A 545 6.80 -26.53 28.31
N ARG A 546 6.56 -25.45 29.05
CA ARG A 546 6.07 -25.50 30.44
C ARG A 546 4.68 -26.13 30.57
N LEU A 547 3.80 -25.81 29.62
CA LEU A 547 2.48 -26.43 29.61
C LEU A 547 2.57 -27.94 29.37
N MET A 548 3.44 -28.37 28.46
CA MET A 548 3.67 -29.79 28.20
C MET A 548 4.28 -30.53 29.40
N ASP A 549 5.18 -29.86 30.13
CA ASP A 549 5.82 -30.44 31.33
C ASP A 549 4.83 -30.61 32.48
N SER A 550 3.80 -29.80 32.53
CA SER A 550 2.88 -29.72 33.68
C SER A 550 1.49 -30.30 33.42
N ASP A 551 1.04 -30.30 32.16
CA ASP A 551 -0.29 -30.78 31.77
C ASP A 551 -0.18 -31.82 30.64
N GLY A 552 -0.39 -33.11 30.97
CA GLY A 552 -0.47 -34.17 29.98
C GLY A 552 -1.53 -34.00 28.90
N GLY A 553 -2.49 -33.09 29.08
CA GLY A 553 -3.51 -32.74 28.10
C GLY A 553 -2.95 -31.95 26.88
N ALA A 554 -1.86 -31.21 27.09
CA ALA A 554 -1.21 -30.47 26.02
C ALA A 554 -0.57 -31.41 24.96
N ALA A 555 -0.15 -32.60 25.36
CA ALA A 555 0.41 -33.61 24.45
C ALA A 555 -0.57 -34.09 23.37
N ARG A 556 -1.86 -33.79 23.49
CA ARG A 556 -2.87 -34.09 22.48
C ARG A 556 -2.75 -33.16 21.25
N TYR A 557 -2.15 -32.00 21.42
CA TYR A 557 -2.07 -30.98 20.38
C TYR A 557 -0.65 -30.76 19.86
N LEU A 558 0.38 -31.04 20.67
CA LEU A 558 1.75 -30.77 20.33
C LEU A 558 2.70 -31.72 21.10
N THR A 559 3.71 -32.25 20.39
CA THR A 559 4.76 -33.09 20.98
C THR A 559 6.14 -32.67 20.46
N VAL A 560 7.19 -32.87 21.24
CA VAL A 560 8.57 -32.57 20.81
C VAL A 560 9.12 -33.79 20.05
N ASP A 561 9.71 -33.54 18.87
CA ASP A 561 10.38 -34.53 18.05
C ASP A 561 11.90 -34.62 18.38
N ARG A 562 12.60 -35.64 17.91
CA ARG A 562 14.00 -35.91 18.22
C ARG A 562 15.01 -34.86 17.75
N ASP A 563 14.66 -34.07 16.77
CA ASP A 563 15.53 -33.03 16.15
C ASP A 563 15.27 -31.61 16.65
N GLY A 564 14.59 -31.44 17.81
CA GLY A 564 14.21 -30.11 18.31
C GLY A 564 13.07 -29.47 17.55
N LEU A 565 12.43 -30.20 16.64
CA LEU A 565 11.20 -29.82 15.98
C LEU A 565 10.00 -30.29 16.79
N TYR A 566 8.87 -29.65 16.55
CA TYR A 566 7.59 -29.99 17.19
C TYR A 566 6.70 -30.74 16.21
N ARG A 567 5.93 -31.72 16.68
CA ARG A 567 4.83 -32.32 15.91
C ARG A 567 3.52 -31.70 16.37
N VAL A 568 2.74 -31.20 15.46
CA VAL A 568 1.56 -30.37 15.70
C VAL A 568 0.32 -31.04 15.13
N ALA A 569 -0.74 -31.15 15.92
CA ALA A 569 -2.02 -31.70 15.50
C ALA A 569 -2.84 -30.66 14.75
N CYS A 570 -2.81 -30.68 13.42
CA CYS A 570 -3.60 -29.81 12.54
C CYS A 570 -4.89 -30.50 12.08
N GLU A 571 -5.91 -29.73 11.74
CA GLU A 571 -7.13 -30.27 11.13
C GLU A 571 -6.91 -30.49 9.63
N GLY A 572 -7.13 -31.70 9.13
CA GLY A 572 -7.11 -32.04 7.71
C GLY A 572 -8.42 -31.65 7.00
N GLU A 573 -8.44 -31.74 5.67
CA GLU A 573 -9.60 -31.32 4.81
C GLU A 573 -10.91 -32.09 5.11
N GLY A 574 -10.85 -33.23 5.81
CA GLY A 574 -11.99 -34.05 6.21
C GLY A 574 -12.36 -33.95 7.69
N GLY A 575 -11.76 -33.04 8.48
CA GLY A 575 -11.97 -32.94 9.92
C GLY A 575 -11.16 -33.99 10.72
N GLU A 576 -10.25 -34.71 10.08
CA GLU A 576 -9.34 -35.63 10.71
C GLU A 576 -8.11 -34.89 11.28
N THR A 577 -7.51 -35.44 12.36
CA THR A 577 -6.30 -34.85 12.94
C THR A 577 -5.07 -35.34 12.17
N VAL A 578 -4.37 -34.44 11.52
CA VAL A 578 -3.11 -34.70 10.82
C VAL A 578 -1.94 -34.12 11.60
N TRP A 579 -0.95 -34.94 11.89
CA TRP A 579 0.27 -34.49 12.56
C TRP A 579 1.26 -33.94 11.55
N ARG A 580 1.67 -32.68 11.72
CA ARG A 580 2.66 -32.00 10.87
C ARG A 580 3.86 -31.55 11.67
N PRO A 581 5.08 -31.52 11.08
CA PRO A 581 6.23 -30.93 11.73
C PRO A 581 6.09 -29.43 11.85
N GLY A 582 6.54 -28.85 12.98
CA GLY A 582 6.45 -27.41 13.24
C GLY A 582 7.66 -26.87 13.98
N THR A 583 7.85 -25.57 13.96
CA THR A 583 8.93 -24.85 14.63
C THR A 583 8.48 -23.49 15.13
N PHE A 584 9.09 -23.01 16.22
CA PHE A 584 8.94 -21.62 16.70
C PHE A 584 9.95 -20.66 16.07
N ASP A 585 10.95 -21.17 15.35
CA ASP A 585 11.92 -20.32 14.66
C ASP A 585 11.42 -19.92 13.28
N SER A 586 11.24 -18.60 13.09
CA SER A 586 10.71 -18.03 11.86
C SER A 586 11.64 -18.22 10.65
N VAL A 587 12.96 -18.31 10.88
CA VAL A 587 13.94 -18.49 9.79
C VAL A 587 13.85 -19.94 9.29
N THR A 588 13.85 -20.90 10.19
CA THR A 588 13.70 -22.33 9.85
C THR A 588 12.36 -22.62 9.17
N ALA A 589 11.28 -21.94 9.61
CA ALA A 589 9.96 -22.09 8.98
C ALA A 589 9.90 -21.51 7.55
N LEU A 590 10.65 -20.45 7.28
CA LEU A 590 10.75 -19.86 5.94
C LEU A 590 11.60 -20.70 4.98
N ASP A 591 12.65 -21.32 5.49
CA ASP A 591 13.56 -22.16 4.69
C ASP A 591 12.96 -23.54 4.35
N ARG A 592 11.96 -24.00 5.10
CA ARG A 592 11.34 -25.32 4.92
C ARG A 592 9.81 -25.19 4.86
N GLU A 593 9.25 -25.11 3.66
CA GLU A 593 7.80 -24.94 3.39
C GLU A 593 6.91 -26.02 4.06
N GLN A 594 7.49 -27.15 4.44
CA GLN A 594 6.77 -28.28 5.07
C GLN A 594 6.56 -28.07 6.58
N LEU A 595 7.19 -27.06 7.19
CA LEU A 595 7.10 -26.81 8.62
C LEU A 595 5.97 -25.83 8.93
N GLU A 596 5.12 -26.19 9.90
CA GLU A 596 4.14 -25.28 10.49
C GLU A 596 4.88 -24.25 11.38
N PHE A 597 4.63 -22.97 11.15
CA PHE A 597 5.19 -21.91 12.00
C PHE A 597 4.33 -21.68 13.24
N LEU A 598 4.88 -22.04 14.41
CA LEU A 598 4.18 -21.98 15.68
C LEU A 598 4.33 -20.59 16.32
N ALA A 599 3.40 -19.70 16.03
CA ALA A 599 3.35 -18.34 16.56
C ALA A 599 1.93 -18.01 17.05
N PHE A 600 1.72 -16.83 17.61
CA PHE A 600 0.37 -16.35 17.92
C PHE A 600 -0.50 -16.34 16.65
N GLY A 601 -1.73 -16.81 16.75
CA GLY A 601 -2.66 -17.00 15.64
C GLY A 601 -2.53 -18.35 14.93
N HIS A 602 -1.58 -19.20 15.32
CA HIS A 602 -1.59 -20.61 14.90
C HIS A 602 -2.70 -21.36 15.64
N PRO A 603 -3.58 -22.11 14.94
CA PRO A 603 -4.78 -22.73 15.57
C PRO A 603 -4.48 -23.61 16.80
N VAL A 604 -3.33 -24.29 16.81
CA VAL A 604 -2.93 -25.12 17.96
C VAL A 604 -2.48 -24.26 19.13
N ILE A 605 -1.72 -23.18 18.87
CA ILE A 605 -1.29 -22.26 19.93
C ILE A 605 -2.51 -21.55 20.54
N ASP A 606 -3.45 -21.12 19.72
CA ASP A 606 -4.69 -20.49 20.20
C ASP A 606 -5.54 -21.47 21.04
N ARG A 607 -5.60 -22.74 20.65
CA ARG A 607 -6.26 -23.81 21.46
C ARG A 607 -5.56 -24.04 22.79
N LEU A 608 -4.22 -24.05 22.84
CA LEU A 608 -3.46 -24.19 24.08
C LEU A 608 -3.67 -22.98 25.01
N VAL A 609 -3.70 -21.77 24.44
CA VAL A 609 -4.01 -20.57 25.22
C VAL A 609 -5.44 -20.62 25.75
N ALA A 610 -6.41 -20.97 24.90
CA ALA A 610 -7.81 -21.13 25.33
C ALA A 610 -7.99 -22.20 26.41
N HIS A 611 -7.26 -23.30 26.32
CA HIS A 611 -7.24 -24.36 27.36
C HIS A 611 -6.76 -23.79 28.70
N CYS A 612 -5.70 -22.98 28.71
CA CYS A 612 -5.22 -22.34 29.94
C CYS A 612 -6.18 -21.25 30.47
N GLN A 613 -7.02 -20.68 29.62
CA GLN A 613 -8.03 -19.69 30.01
C GLN A 613 -9.32 -20.34 30.53
N ASP A 614 -9.50 -21.66 30.34
CA ASP A 614 -10.65 -22.37 30.86
C ASP A 614 -10.57 -22.42 32.39
N ARG A 615 -11.68 -22.09 33.05
CA ARG A 615 -11.80 -22.15 34.51
C ARG A 615 -11.57 -23.54 35.05
N ALA A 616 -11.83 -24.58 34.28
CA ALA A 616 -11.59 -25.99 34.64
C ALA A 616 -10.11 -26.33 34.71
N PHE A 617 -9.24 -25.58 34.00
CA PHE A 617 -7.79 -25.78 34.05
C PHE A 617 -7.19 -25.49 35.42
N GLY A 618 -7.81 -24.63 36.23
CA GLY A 618 -7.40 -24.36 37.61
C GLY A 618 -6.11 -23.54 37.77
N GLY A 619 -5.45 -23.20 36.69
CA GLY A 619 -4.20 -22.42 36.66
C GLY A 619 -2.98 -23.14 37.22
N PHE A 620 -1.81 -22.55 36.99
CA PHE A 620 -0.56 -22.98 37.64
C PHE A 620 -0.31 -22.16 38.89
N THR A 621 -0.04 -22.81 40.02
CA THR A 621 0.48 -22.12 41.19
C THR A 621 1.99 -22.09 41.07
N GLY A 622 2.57 -20.93 40.81
CA GLY A 622 4.01 -20.73 40.70
C GLY A 622 4.59 -20.07 41.93
N ILE A 623 5.89 -20.27 42.16
CA ILE A 623 6.69 -19.49 43.10
C ILE A 623 7.49 -18.50 42.25
N GLN A 624 7.38 -17.23 42.55
CA GLN A 624 8.16 -16.17 41.92
C GLN A 624 9.18 -15.67 42.94
N SER A 625 10.43 -15.53 42.50
CA SER A 625 11.48 -14.91 43.31
C SER A 625 11.82 -13.55 42.78
N VAL A 626 11.92 -12.57 43.67
CA VAL A 626 12.27 -11.16 43.35
C VAL A 626 13.54 -10.84 44.15
N ARG A 627 14.41 -10.06 43.57
CA ARG A 627 15.63 -9.57 44.23
C ARG A 627 15.27 -8.44 45.18
N HIS A 628 15.44 -8.70 46.49
CA HIS A 628 15.19 -7.68 47.50
C HIS A 628 16.12 -7.88 48.73
N PRO A 629 16.69 -6.78 49.30
CA PRO A 629 17.59 -6.88 50.42
C PRO A 629 16.94 -7.38 51.70
N VAL A 630 15.63 -7.19 51.86
CA VAL A 630 14.88 -7.70 53.02
C VAL A 630 14.22 -9.02 52.62
N PRO A 631 14.43 -10.08 53.43
CA PRO A 631 13.76 -11.36 53.19
C PRO A 631 12.25 -11.21 53.47
N PHE A 632 11.45 -11.67 52.52
CA PHE A 632 10.00 -11.67 52.66
C PHE A 632 9.36 -12.88 51.96
N THR A 633 8.17 -13.23 52.37
CA THR A 633 7.31 -14.18 51.69
C THR A 633 5.91 -13.58 51.61
N GLY A 634 5.29 -13.63 50.46
CA GLY A 634 3.99 -13.07 50.17
C GLY A 634 3.28 -13.76 49.03
N MET A 635 2.32 -13.09 48.46
CA MET A 635 1.57 -13.55 47.30
C MET A 635 1.54 -12.44 46.22
N ALA A 636 1.68 -12.83 44.96
CA ALA A 636 1.48 -11.99 43.80
C ALA A 636 0.15 -12.38 43.14
N PHE A 637 -0.62 -11.39 42.75
CA PHE A 637 -1.89 -11.52 42.04
C PHE A 637 -1.78 -10.73 40.70
N TYR A 638 -2.26 -11.33 39.61
CA TYR A 638 -2.25 -10.72 38.30
C TYR A 638 -3.69 -10.48 37.84
N TYR A 639 -4.05 -9.21 37.72
CA TYR A 639 -5.39 -8.82 37.29
C TYR A 639 -5.35 -8.33 35.86
N LEU A 640 -6.22 -8.88 35.00
CA LEU A 640 -6.51 -8.29 33.70
C LEU A 640 -7.60 -7.26 33.87
N VAL A 641 -7.28 -6.01 33.62
CA VAL A 641 -8.23 -4.91 33.67
C VAL A 641 -8.51 -4.45 32.25
N THR A 642 -9.78 -4.51 31.88
CA THR A 642 -10.26 -4.02 30.59
C THR A 642 -10.94 -2.68 30.81
N PHE A 643 -10.35 -1.61 30.33
CA PHE A 643 -10.95 -0.29 30.29
C PHE A 643 -11.74 -0.13 28.99
N THR A 644 -12.97 0.35 29.10
CA THR A 644 -13.86 0.61 27.95
C THR A 644 -14.21 2.09 27.92
N SER A 645 -13.68 2.79 26.91
CA SER A 645 -14.02 4.18 26.59
C SER A 645 -14.25 4.27 25.07
N VAL A 646 -13.65 5.21 24.39
CA VAL A 646 -13.57 5.28 22.91
C VAL A 646 -12.85 4.05 22.34
N ALA A 647 -11.85 3.56 23.04
CA ALA A 647 -11.13 2.33 22.72
C ALA A 647 -11.22 1.34 23.89
N ARG A 648 -11.12 0.04 23.56
CA ARG A 648 -11.02 -1.01 24.57
C ARG A 648 -9.54 -1.30 24.82
N THR A 649 -9.04 -0.86 25.99
CA THR A 649 -7.65 -1.08 26.39
C THR A 649 -7.59 -2.17 27.46
N ARG A 650 -6.64 -3.10 27.34
CA ARG A 650 -6.41 -4.17 28.31
C ARG A 650 -5.03 -4.00 28.92
N GLU A 651 -4.97 -4.02 30.22
CA GLU A 651 -3.73 -3.91 30.99
C GLU A 651 -3.66 -5.04 32.01
N ILE A 652 -2.48 -5.64 32.20
CA ILE A 652 -2.25 -6.57 33.30
C ILE A 652 -1.66 -5.77 34.45
N ILE A 653 -2.34 -5.80 35.61
CA ILE A 653 -1.90 -5.11 36.82
C ILE A 653 -1.44 -6.16 37.82
N PRO A 654 -0.13 -6.33 38.07
CA PRO A 654 0.35 -7.17 39.15
C PRO A 654 0.16 -6.44 40.49
N VAL A 655 -0.20 -7.20 41.50
CA VAL A 655 -0.33 -6.71 42.88
C VAL A 655 0.39 -7.69 43.81
N ALA A 656 1.41 -7.19 44.48
CA ALA A 656 2.15 -7.95 45.47
C ALA A 656 1.60 -7.66 46.89
N VAL A 657 1.26 -8.70 47.64
CA VAL A 657 0.86 -8.59 49.06
C VAL A 657 1.85 -9.36 49.89
N VAL A 658 2.58 -8.63 50.74
CA VAL A 658 3.61 -9.18 51.64
C VAL A 658 3.20 -8.86 53.06
N PRO A 659 2.52 -9.81 53.75
CA PRO A 659 2.17 -9.60 55.16
C PRO A 659 3.44 -9.56 56.02
N ASP A 660 3.49 -8.66 56.97
CA ASP A 660 4.47 -8.64 58.05
C ASP A 660 5.93 -8.34 57.72
N ALA A 661 6.28 -7.95 56.51
CA ALA A 661 7.68 -7.68 56.10
C ALA A 661 8.18 -6.24 56.36
N GLY A 662 7.28 -5.34 56.82
CA GLY A 662 7.68 -3.95 57.06
C GLY A 662 8.18 -3.20 55.80
N LEU A 663 7.81 -3.66 54.62
CA LEU A 663 8.20 -3.01 53.36
C LEU A 663 7.46 -1.68 53.16
N SER A 664 8.15 -0.67 52.65
CA SER A 664 7.54 0.59 52.31
C SER A 664 6.67 0.46 51.03
N ALA A 665 5.79 1.38 50.78
CA ALA A 665 5.01 1.44 49.56
C ALA A 665 5.90 1.46 48.28
N ALA A 666 7.03 2.18 48.33
CA ALA A 666 8.00 2.26 47.26
C ALA A 666 8.67 0.91 46.98
N ASP A 667 8.99 0.13 48.04
CA ASP A 667 9.57 -1.21 47.90
C ASP A 667 8.57 -2.17 47.23
N ILE A 668 7.30 -2.06 47.58
CA ILE A 668 6.23 -2.87 46.99
C ILE A 668 6.06 -2.51 45.50
N GLU A 669 6.09 -1.22 45.16
CA GLU A 669 6.02 -0.77 43.76
C GLU A 669 7.22 -1.27 42.93
N ALA A 670 8.42 -1.27 43.50
CA ALA A 670 9.62 -1.82 42.86
C ALA A 670 9.49 -3.34 42.63
N VAL A 671 8.99 -4.08 43.61
CA VAL A 671 8.70 -5.51 43.49
C VAL A 671 7.70 -5.78 42.38
N GLU A 672 6.63 -5.00 42.30
CA GLU A 672 5.58 -5.15 41.31
C GLU A 672 6.07 -4.77 39.89
N ALA A 673 6.94 -3.77 39.75
CA ALA A 673 7.59 -3.42 38.49
C ALA A 673 8.48 -4.57 37.99
N GLU A 674 9.22 -5.22 38.90
CA GLU A 674 10.02 -6.39 38.57
C GLU A 674 9.15 -7.57 38.10
N LEU A 675 7.98 -7.78 38.73
CA LEU A 675 7.03 -8.82 38.32
C LEU A 675 6.48 -8.65 36.91
N CYS A 676 6.43 -7.40 36.40
CA CYS A 676 6.03 -7.11 35.01
C CYS A 676 7.09 -7.49 33.97
N GLY A 677 8.37 -7.53 34.35
CA GLY A 677 9.51 -7.70 33.44
C GLY A 677 10.15 -9.08 33.42
N GLN A 678 9.87 -9.95 34.36
CA GLN A 678 10.58 -11.21 34.52
C GLN A 678 10.11 -12.34 33.60
N GLU A 679 11.08 -12.94 32.90
CA GLU A 679 10.99 -14.37 32.55
C GLU A 679 11.12 -15.16 33.83
N CYS A 680 10.07 -15.92 34.23
CA CYS A 680 10.18 -16.83 35.36
C CYS A 680 11.34 -17.78 35.18
N ALA A 681 12.44 -17.54 35.83
CA ALA A 681 13.63 -18.39 35.80
C ALA A 681 13.49 -19.51 36.85
N GLY A 682 13.47 -20.72 36.35
CA GLY A 682 13.90 -21.89 37.13
C GLY A 682 12.88 -22.55 38.08
N ARG A 683 13.05 -23.84 38.27
CA ARG A 683 12.39 -24.64 39.31
C ARG A 683 13.07 -24.32 40.66
N HIS A 684 12.37 -23.64 41.56
CA HIS A 684 12.86 -23.51 42.92
C HIS A 684 12.29 -24.62 43.78
N ALA A 685 13.18 -25.45 44.32
CA ALA A 685 12.84 -26.66 45.00
C ALA A 685 12.57 -26.53 46.52
N CYS A 686 12.63 -25.34 47.11
CA CYS A 686 12.51 -25.17 48.57
C CYS A 686 11.37 -24.22 48.93
N VAL A 687 10.25 -24.77 49.39
CA VAL A 687 9.20 -24.03 50.03
C VAL A 687 9.52 -23.97 51.54
N GLY A 688 9.97 -22.79 52.00
CA GLY A 688 10.23 -22.58 53.45
C GLY A 688 8.94 -22.43 54.27
N ALA A 689 9.06 -22.41 55.59
CA ALA A 689 7.94 -22.27 56.51
C ALA A 689 7.08 -20.99 56.24
N GLY A 690 7.69 -19.91 55.78
CA GLY A 690 7.00 -18.65 55.40
C GLY A 690 6.02 -18.81 54.25
N ALA A 691 6.25 -19.73 53.31
CA ALA A 691 5.34 -19.98 52.21
C ALA A 691 4.03 -20.66 52.68
N VAL A 692 4.14 -21.55 53.67
CA VAL A 692 2.99 -22.20 54.29
C VAL A 692 2.15 -21.15 55.02
N GLU A 693 2.77 -20.21 55.70
CA GLU A 693 2.10 -19.10 56.40
C GLU A 693 1.41 -18.14 55.43
N ALA A 694 2.06 -17.77 54.34
CA ALA A 694 1.45 -16.95 53.27
C ALA A 694 0.24 -17.63 52.64
N LEU A 695 0.30 -18.93 52.40
CA LEU A 695 -0.82 -19.74 51.93
C LEU A 695 -1.95 -19.85 52.96
N ALA A 696 -1.65 -19.93 54.26
CA ALA A 696 -2.64 -19.94 55.31
C ALA A 696 -3.41 -18.62 55.38
N ARG A 697 -2.73 -17.50 55.04
CA ARG A 697 -3.31 -16.15 55.00
C ARG A 697 -3.85 -15.77 53.61
N ARG A 698 -4.00 -16.68 52.67
CA ARG A 698 -4.42 -16.40 51.28
C ARG A 698 -5.68 -15.56 51.17
N GLY A 699 -6.66 -15.75 52.02
CA GLY A 699 -7.90 -14.99 52.04
C GLY A 699 -7.66 -13.49 52.34
N TYR A 700 -6.80 -13.21 53.32
CA TYR A 700 -6.38 -11.86 53.65
C TYR A 700 -5.61 -11.22 52.49
N CYS A 701 -4.64 -11.96 51.97
CA CYS A 701 -3.85 -11.48 50.82
C CYS A 701 -4.71 -11.17 49.60
N PHE A 702 -5.71 -11.97 49.30
CA PHE A 702 -6.66 -11.74 48.22
C PHE A 702 -7.52 -10.50 48.45
N ALA A 703 -8.04 -10.29 49.66
CA ALA A 703 -8.85 -9.14 50.00
C ALA A 703 -8.04 -7.83 49.87
N GLU A 704 -6.80 -7.84 50.37
CA GLU A 704 -5.86 -6.73 50.27
C GLU A 704 -5.49 -6.42 48.80
N ALA A 705 -5.16 -7.46 48.02
CA ALA A 705 -4.87 -7.30 46.61
C ALA A 705 -6.03 -6.67 45.82
N ARG A 706 -7.25 -7.09 46.16
CA ARG A 706 -8.47 -6.55 45.55
C ARG A 706 -8.70 -5.08 45.90
N ALA A 707 -8.38 -4.66 47.09
CA ALA A 707 -8.44 -3.25 47.50
C ALA A 707 -7.43 -2.42 46.73
N ARG A 708 -6.16 -2.86 46.66
CA ARG A 708 -5.08 -2.16 45.97
C ARG A 708 -5.31 -2.08 44.48
N VAL A 709 -5.77 -3.14 43.81
CA VAL A 709 -6.09 -3.07 42.37
C VAL A 709 -7.23 -2.07 42.12
N SER A 710 -8.20 -1.99 43.02
CA SER A 710 -9.31 -1.03 42.90
C SER A 710 -8.82 0.42 42.99
N GLU A 711 -7.87 0.72 43.85
CA GLU A 711 -7.24 2.07 43.96
C GLU A 711 -6.45 2.39 42.68
N ARG A 712 -5.67 1.43 42.15
CA ARG A 712 -4.92 1.61 40.91
C ARG A 712 -5.82 1.85 39.70
N ILE A 713 -6.93 1.12 39.64
CA ILE A 713 -7.95 1.33 38.62
C ILE A 713 -8.54 2.74 38.71
N LYS A 714 -8.80 3.25 39.91
CA LYS A 714 -9.26 4.64 40.08
C LYS A 714 -8.23 5.63 39.57
N ALA A 715 -6.97 5.50 40.01
CA ALA A 715 -5.87 6.36 39.56
C ALA A 715 -5.68 6.28 38.03
N ARG A 716 -5.74 5.08 37.45
CA ARG A 716 -5.61 4.89 36.01
C ARG A 716 -6.77 5.47 35.21
N LYS A 717 -8.01 5.36 35.75
CA LYS A 717 -9.17 6.01 35.17
C LYS A 717 -9.04 7.52 35.17
N THR A 718 -8.55 8.13 36.26
CA THR A 718 -8.30 9.57 36.31
C THR A 718 -7.28 9.99 35.27
N ALA A 719 -6.15 9.30 35.17
CA ALA A 719 -5.14 9.58 34.14
C ALA A 719 -5.66 9.40 32.71
N LEU A 720 -6.48 8.39 32.48
CA LEU A 720 -7.12 8.17 31.18
C LEU A 720 -8.19 9.25 30.89
N SER A 721 -8.95 9.70 31.90
CA SER A 721 -9.90 10.77 31.77
C SER A 721 -9.24 12.09 31.44
N GLU A 722 -8.16 12.47 32.16
CA GLU A 722 -7.39 13.68 31.86
C GLU A 722 -6.83 13.66 30.44
N GLY A 723 -6.34 12.51 29.95
CA GLY A 723 -5.90 12.34 28.57
C GLY A 723 -7.04 12.39 27.55
N LEU A 724 -8.24 11.96 27.91
CA LEU A 724 -9.44 12.05 27.07
C LEU A 724 -10.02 13.46 27.04
N ASP A 725 -10.06 14.15 28.18
CA ASP A 725 -10.57 15.53 28.28
C ASP A 725 -9.73 16.47 27.39
N VAL A 726 -8.40 16.32 27.39
CA VAL A 726 -7.49 17.07 26.51
C VAL A 726 -7.79 16.84 25.03
N ASN A 727 -8.24 15.67 24.65
CA ASN A 727 -8.49 15.32 23.24
C ASN A 727 -9.95 15.46 22.82
N ILE A 728 -10.90 15.22 23.72
CA ILE A 728 -12.33 15.20 23.41
C ILE A 728 -12.96 16.59 23.54
N ASP A 729 -12.60 17.39 24.53
CA ASP A 729 -13.15 18.74 24.69
C ASP A 729 -12.87 19.66 23.51
N PRO A 730 -11.64 19.71 22.93
CA PRO A 730 -11.41 20.43 21.67
C PRO A 730 -12.25 19.91 20.50
N GLU A 731 -12.48 18.60 20.44
CA GLU A 731 -13.31 18.00 19.39
C GLU A 731 -14.82 18.34 19.57
N ILE A 732 -15.30 18.32 20.80
CA ILE A 732 -16.68 18.77 21.13
C ILE A 732 -16.88 20.24 20.72
N GLU A 733 -15.90 21.10 21.03
CA GLU A 733 -15.98 22.52 20.68
C GLU A 733 -15.92 22.74 19.16
N LYS A 734 -15.03 22.04 18.45
CA LYS A 734 -14.97 22.08 16.97
C LYS A 734 -16.28 21.60 16.33
N ILE A 735 -16.88 20.53 16.84
CA ILE A 735 -18.19 20.04 16.36
C ILE A 735 -19.24 21.13 16.57
N ARG A 736 -19.27 21.74 17.75
CA ARG A 736 -20.21 22.81 18.09
C ARG A 736 -20.04 24.00 17.15
N GLU A 737 -18.81 24.53 17.02
CA GLU A 737 -18.51 25.67 16.15
C GLU A 737 -18.86 25.39 14.68
N SER A 738 -18.52 24.20 14.17
CA SER A 738 -18.79 23.81 12.78
C SER A 738 -20.28 23.77 12.46
N TYR A 739 -21.06 23.14 13.35
CA TYR A 739 -22.50 23.06 13.14
C TYR A 739 -23.20 24.38 13.39
N ASP A 740 -22.79 25.17 14.39
CA ASP A 740 -23.37 26.47 14.68
C ASP A 740 -23.14 27.46 13.53
N ARG A 741 -21.93 27.43 12.92
CA ARG A 741 -21.65 28.20 11.69
C ARG A 741 -22.58 27.79 10.56
N ARG A 742 -22.72 26.49 10.32
CA ARG A 742 -23.61 25.95 9.27
C ARG A 742 -25.09 26.34 9.51
N ILE A 743 -25.55 26.31 10.76
CA ILE A 743 -26.90 26.69 11.12
C ILE A 743 -27.09 28.19 10.90
N ALA A 744 -26.11 29.03 11.24
CA ALA A 744 -26.13 30.47 11.00
C ALA A 744 -26.21 30.80 9.50
N GLU A 745 -25.35 30.16 8.66
CA GLU A 745 -25.38 30.34 7.21
C GLU A 745 -26.74 29.96 6.57
N LEU A 746 -27.31 28.84 7.05
CA LEU A 746 -28.64 28.42 6.58
C LEU A 746 -29.75 29.32 7.07
N ALA A 747 -29.62 29.91 8.26
CA ALA A 747 -30.57 30.88 8.81
C ALA A 747 -30.52 32.19 8.01
N GLU A 748 -29.35 32.73 7.71
CA GLU A 748 -29.18 33.92 6.87
C GLU A 748 -29.76 33.69 5.46
N LYS A 749 -29.46 32.50 4.86
CA LYS A 749 -30.06 32.11 3.59
C LYS A 749 -31.61 32.03 3.68
N LEU A 750 -32.13 31.56 4.78
CA LEU A 750 -33.59 31.48 5.03
C LEU A 750 -34.20 32.86 5.08
N GLU A 751 -33.58 33.80 5.79
CA GLU A 751 -34.05 35.22 5.89
C GLU A 751 -34.07 35.88 4.50
N LEU A 752 -33.00 35.67 3.68
CA LEU A 752 -32.97 36.16 2.31
C LEU A 752 -34.07 35.55 1.44
N LEU A 753 -34.33 34.27 1.56
CA LEU A 753 -35.40 33.59 0.81
C LEU A 753 -36.80 34.04 1.30
N GLU A 754 -36.99 34.28 2.58
CA GLU A 754 -38.24 34.79 3.12
C GLU A 754 -38.48 36.26 2.73
N ALA A 755 -37.44 37.09 2.67
CA ALA A 755 -37.50 38.44 2.11
C ALA A 755 -37.85 38.43 0.63
N GLN A 756 -37.25 37.61 -0.17
CA GLN A 756 -37.55 37.41 -1.59
C GLN A 756 -38.94 36.83 -1.84
N PHE A 757 -39.43 35.97 -0.94
CA PHE A 757 -40.76 35.38 -1.01
C PHE A 757 -41.87 36.45 -0.92
N LYS A 758 -41.64 37.52 -0.15
CA LYS A 758 -42.58 38.67 -0.11
C LYS A 758 -42.73 39.36 -1.47
N TRP A 759 -41.72 39.24 -2.35
CA TRP A 759 -41.73 39.89 -3.67
C TRP A 759 -42.13 38.93 -4.80
N TYR A 760 -41.72 37.67 -4.77
CA TYR A 760 -41.79 36.67 -5.87
C TYR A 760 -42.83 35.54 -5.65
N GLY A 761 -43.47 35.43 -4.50
CA GLY A 761 -44.61 34.54 -4.23
C GLY A 761 -44.34 33.04 -4.30
N ARG A 762 -45.26 32.28 -4.86
CA ARG A 762 -45.37 30.82 -4.72
C ARG A 762 -44.14 29.99 -5.10
N ASN A 763 -43.25 30.44 -5.98
CA ASN A 763 -42.12 29.65 -6.48
C ASN A 763 -41.01 29.39 -5.44
N LEU A 764 -40.95 30.11 -4.33
CA LEU A 764 -39.92 29.96 -3.30
C LEU A 764 -40.36 29.13 -2.07
N LYS A 765 -41.66 28.80 -1.95
CA LYS A 765 -42.20 28.11 -0.78
C LYS A 765 -41.55 26.73 -0.53
N SER A 766 -41.28 25.95 -1.59
CA SER A 766 -40.63 24.64 -1.47
C SER A 766 -39.17 24.78 -1.01
N THR A 767 -38.47 25.80 -1.49
CA THR A 767 -37.07 26.08 -1.15
C THR A 767 -36.95 26.52 0.31
N ILE A 768 -37.86 27.38 0.78
CA ILE A 768 -37.96 27.83 2.18
C ILE A 768 -38.18 26.61 3.09
N THR A 769 -39.16 25.76 2.77
CA THR A 769 -39.45 24.56 3.55
C THR A 769 -38.24 23.61 3.59
N ARG A 770 -37.57 23.42 2.46
CA ARG A 770 -36.35 22.61 2.37
C ARG A 770 -35.21 23.18 3.22
N THR A 771 -35.01 24.50 3.20
CA THR A 771 -33.99 25.18 4.04
C THR A 771 -34.31 25.06 5.54
N LYS A 772 -35.57 25.21 5.95
CA LYS A 772 -36.00 24.95 7.34
C LYS A 772 -35.71 23.53 7.77
N ASN A 773 -36.03 22.55 6.95
CA ASN A 773 -35.74 21.14 7.22
C ASN A 773 -34.23 20.87 7.32
N LEU A 774 -33.40 21.56 6.53
CA LEU A 774 -31.93 21.45 6.59
C LEU A 774 -31.37 22.02 7.91
N ILE A 775 -31.94 23.13 8.40
CA ILE A 775 -31.54 23.71 9.68
C ILE A 775 -31.87 22.74 10.81
N GLU A 776 -33.09 22.18 10.81
CA GLU A 776 -33.54 21.24 11.84
C GLU A 776 -32.71 19.96 11.81
N LYS A 777 -32.41 19.44 10.63
CA LYS A 777 -31.51 18.32 10.48
C LYS A 777 -30.10 18.62 10.99
N ALA A 778 -29.55 19.79 10.70
CA ALA A 778 -28.21 20.18 11.17
C ALA A 778 -28.16 20.27 12.72
N LYS A 779 -29.22 20.78 13.35
CA LYS A 779 -29.33 20.80 14.81
C LYS A 779 -29.38 19.40 15.42
N ASN A 780 -30.19 18.51 14.85
CA ASN A 780 -30.33 17.14 15.33
C ASN A 780 -29.03 16.34 15.12
N ASP A 781 -28.36 16.52 14.00
CA ASP A 781 -27.07 15.89 13.73
C ASP A 781 -25.99 16.37 14.71
N ARG A 782 -25.94 17.69 15.02
CA ARG A 782 -25.05 18.27 16.04
C ARG A 782 -25.29 17.64 17.40
N ASP A 783 -26.54 17.65 17.87
CA ASP A 783 -26.90 17.20 19.21
C ASP A 783 -26.67 15.69 19.37
N SER A 784 -26.93 14.91 18.34
CA SER A 784 -26.62 13.47 18.29
C SER A 784 -25.13 13.18 18.38
N LEU A 785 -24.30 13.94 17.64
CA LEU A 785 -22.84 13.83 17.69
C LEU A 785 -22.28 14.25 19.06
N LEU A 786 -22.74 15.39 19.60
CA LEU A 786 -22.33 15.84 20.93
C LEU A 786 -22.70 14.84 22.04
N LEU A 787 -23.86 14.20 21.94
CA LEU A 787 -24.27 13.16 22.88
C LEU A 787 -23.35 11.94 22.77
N LYS A 788 -22.99 11.54 21.55
CA LYS A 788 -22.06 10.44 21.30
C LYS A 788 -20.67 10.71 21.89
N TYR A 789 -20.10 11.90 21.66
CA TYR A 789 -18.78 12.27 22.20
C TYR A 789 -18.79 12.41 23.73
N LYS A 790 -19.86 12.96 24.32
CA LYS A 790 -20.04 12.97 25.78
C LYS A 790 -20.15 11.55 26.36
N GLY A 791 -20.73 10.60 25.63
CA GLY A 791 -20.77 9.20 26.04
C GLY A 791 -19.38 8.54 26.12
N PHE A 792 -18.38 9.07 25.41
CA PHE A 792 -17.00 8.57 25.45
C PHE A 792 -16.22 9.02 26.70
N LEU A 793 -16.67 10.02 27.45
CA LEU A 793 -16.06 10.47 28.70
C LEU A 793 -16.25 9.47 29.84
N GLY A 794 -17.22 8.55 29.74
CA GLY A 794 -17.47 7.50 30.73
C GLY A 794 -16.49 6.33 30.54
N ILE A 795 -15.51 6.14 31.44
CA ILE A 795 -14.59 5.00 31.42
C ILE A 795 -15.17 3.84 32.24
N GLY A 796 -15.73 2.86 31.54
CA GLY A 796 -16.09 1.55 32.10
C GLY A 796 -14.86 0.71 32.42
N HIS A 797 -14.96 -0.29 33.29
CA HIS A 797 -13.91 -1.28 33.49
C HIS A 797 -14.49 -2.63 33.87
N GLU A 798 -13.76 -3.68 33.47
CA GLU A 798 -13.97 -5.07 33.90
C GLU A 798 -12.66 -5.56 34.51
N ILE A 799 -12.75 -6.35 35.59
CA ILE A 799 -11.60 -6.89 36.31
C ILE A 799 -11.71 -8.41 36.30
N GLU A 800 -10.65 -9.06 35.87
CA GLU A 800 -10.52 -10.51 35.91
C GLU A 800 -9.20 -10.90 36.59
N LEU A 801 -9.25 -11.82 37.56
CA LEU A 801 -8.07 -12.40 38.15
C LEU A 801 -7.54 -13.48 37.21
N LEU A 802 -6.35 -13.27 36.64
CA LEU A 802 -5.71 -14.24 35.75
C LEU A 802 -5.06 -15.38 36.52
N CYS A 803 -4.22 -15.03 37.50
CA CYS A 803 -3.51 -16.02 38.32
C CYS A 803 -3.03 -15.41 39.62
N ALA A 804 -2.68 -16.28 40.56
CA ALA A 804 -2.02 -15.92 41.82
C ALA A 804 -0.86 -16.89 42.05
N GLY A 805 0.22 -16.42 42.67
CA GLY A 805 1.38 -17.22 43.01
C GLY A 805 2.04 -16.82 44.31
N LEU A 806 2.90 -17.66 44.84
CA LEU A 806 3.74 -17.34 45.97
C LEU A 806 4.87 -16.41 45.51
N LEU A 807 5.17 -15.45 46.34
CA LEU A 807 6.23 -14.44 46.08
C LEU A 807 7.28 -14.55 47.18
N VAL A 808 8.55 -14.78 46.82
CA VAL A 808 9.66 -14.94 47.75
C VAL A 808 10.79 -14.00 47.36
N SER A 809 11.39 -13.33 48.36
CA SER A 809 12.59 -12.55 48.10
C SER A 809 13.82 -13.44 47.99
N ASN A 810 14.71 -13.13 47.06
CA ASN A 810 16.03 -13.76 46.92
C ASN A 810 17.12 -12.75 47.28
N GLN A 811 18.09 -13.15 48.08
CA GLN A 811 19.17 -12.26 48.56
C GLN A 811 20.39 -12.24 47.60
N GLU A 812 20.39 -13.04 46.48
CA GLU A 812 21.48 -13.10 45.51
C GLU A 812 21.12 -12.43 44.18
#